data_75f4609396f513d84309a3d953fca44b
#
_entry.id   75f4609396f513d84309a3d953fca44b
#
_cell.length_a   1.000
_cell.length_b   1.000
_cell.length_c   1.000
_cell.angle_alpha   90.00
_cell.angle_beta   90.00
_cell.angle_gamma   90.00
#
_symmetry.space_group_name_H-M   'P 1'
#
loop_
_entity.id
_entity.type
_entity.pdbx_description
1 polymer ?
#
loop_
_entity_poly.entity_id
_entity_poly.type
_entity_poly.pdbx_seq_one_letter_code
_entity_poly.pdbx_strand_id
1 'polypeptide(L)'
;MSSVAAETPSNSFSGALLTSSSTTSETVTPVSVPCTPTSVSQDLAPSHADKCRSAHLHPSARLSSSSLLQPLRPHPAKSLAFNKYILYENKLRFYIIASNASDSRHRIIKIDRTSQCDLTIVEDETEYSGKQMSAMLKMLDDGNKGSGGLGKPRVFFGVAGFVKFTAGWYMLIISERSVVALLGGHYLYHCESTEMIPVCINHKIEKPAEEQRLMNVFKQVDMSKNFYFSYSYDLTSTLQRNLTQIGRFAGDMWPFTDRYAWNFHMLSSPFENETEHVVRSHWMLPLVHGHVDQAKLTVLGRVVFVTLIARRSRHYAGARYLKRGVNEEGNVANEVETEQIVSEALTTAFYSPPGRDSPPEGQLRRPSPHYTSYVQYRGSIPIHWTQETTNMSPRPPIEINVIDPFYTAASRHFDDLFRRYGAPITVLNLIKRREPVPRESKLLEEYTQCVKYLNQFLPEDKKMIYRAWDMSRAYKEKTQDVISYLEDIAEESILITGFFHSGPEPYSHFLQNDIDDEERPPWRNHISLQNGICRTNCVDCLDRTNAAQFVFGKRALGHQLYALGVVDSPNLAFDSDAVNMLTEMYHDHGDTIALQYTGSALVNRVETYRRMPHWNSHSRDIIENIRRFYTNSLLDADKQMAINLFLGVRSERTSVHPPKRGGYQKWFHEEHLRPAYVVDECDRAIRDFVQARGDFWIEYYRPLLFTTLGKHFAYSMNSTLKLPGCVLVPVTALLSSKLISIL
;
A
#
# COMPACT_ATOMS: atom_id res chain seq x y z
N MET A 1 -64.20 4.95 31.12
CA MET A 1 -64.42 5.26 32.56
C MET A 1 -63.15 5.79 33.10
N SER A 2 -63.16 7.08 33.35
CA SER A 2 -62.57 7.96 34.33
C SER A 2 -61.06 7.91 34.46
N SER A 3 -60.33 8.93 33.97
CA SER A 3 -60.13 10.31 34.45
C SER A 3 -59.50 10.42 35.81
N VAL A 4 -58.36 11.11 35.89
CA VAL A 4 -57.94 12.25 36.74
C VAL A 4 -56.45 12.42 36.56
N ALA A 5 -55.89 13.39 36.07
CA ALA A 5 -55.52 14.80 36.05
C ALA A 5 -54.80 15.32 37.33
N ALA A 6 -53.76 16.11 37.01
CA ALA A 6 -53.12 17.21 37.75
C ALA A 6 -52.22 16.84 38.92
N GLU A 7 -51.08 17.48 39.20
CA GLU A 7 -50.72 18.90 39.22
C GLU A 7 -49.18 19.07 39.36
N THR A 8 -48.65 20.14 38.81
CA THR A 8 -47.38 20.77 39.15
C THR A 8 -47.48 21.62 40.42
N PRO A 9 -46.38 21.95 41.13
CA PRO A 9 -46.11 23.37 41.27
C PRO A 9 -44.63 23.80 41.02
N SER A 10 -44.56 24.96 40.41
CA SER A 10 -43.49 25.90 40.35
C SER A 10 -43.12 26.49 41.72
N ASN A 11 -41.87 26.81 41.99
CA ASN A 11 -41.51 28.02 42.75
C ASN A 11 -40.13 28.55 42.38
N SER A 12 -40.17 29.79 41.98
CA SER A 12 -39.15 30.79 41.79
C SER A 12 -38.63 31.34 43.13
N PHE A 13 -37.36 31.73 43.19
CA PHE A 13 -36.88 32.92 43.94
C PHE A 13 -35.53 33.36 43.38
N SER A 14 -35.53 34.47 42.80
CA SER A 14 -34.91 35.80 42.85
C SER A 14 -33.71 35.97 43.81
N GLY A 15 -32.57 36.40 43.26
CA GLY A 15 -32.07 37.75 43.36
C GLY A 15 -30.98 38.00 44.36
N ALA A 16 -29.86 38.49 43.91
CA ALA A 16 -29.31 39.79 44.38
C ALA A 16 -27.92 40.06 43.75
N LEU A 17 -27.84 41.17 43.12
CA LEU A 17 -26.65 41.94 42.72
C LEU A 17 -25.89 42.50 43.93
N LEU A 18 -24.56 42.68 43.78
CA LEU A 18 -23.75 43.82 44.27
C LEU A 18 -22.36 43.69 43.59
N THR A 19 -22.05 44.47 42.64
CA THR A 19 -21.40 45.74 42.35
C THR A 19 -20.08 46.05 43.06
N SER A 20 -19.16 46.44 42.20
CA SER A 20 -18.10 47.46 42.24
C SER A 20 -16.78 47.03 42.89
N SER A 21 -15.62 47.41 42.42
CA SER A 21 -15.13 48.55 41.62
C SER A 21 -13.62 48.36 41.33
N SER A 22 -13.21 48.65 40.15
CA SER A 22 -12.27 49.68 39.69
C SER A 22 -10.77 49.55 39.94
N THR A 23 -10.07 49.72 38.83
CA THR A 23 -8.80 50.42 38.53
C THR A 23 -7.52 49.72 38.99
N THR A 24 -6.52 49.59 38.14
CA THR A 24 -5.81 50.56 37.29
C THR A 24 -4.90 49.85 36.28
N SER A 25 -4.76 50.52 35.19
CA SER A 25 -3.84 50.27 34.07
C SER A 25 -2.37 50.50 34.42
N GLU A 26 -1.47 49.70 33.86
CA GLU A 26 -0.17 50.17 33.42
C GLU A 26 0.33 49.42 32.21
N THR A 27 0.48 50.17 31.16
CA THR A 27 1.16 49.85 29.89
C THR A 27 2.66 49.98 30.05
N VAL A 28 3.42 49.01 29.58
CA VAL A 28 4.82 49.24 29.17
C VAL A 28 5.09 48.59 27.83
N THR A 29 5.43 49.44 26.88
CA THR A 29 5.83 49.14 25.51
C THR A 29 7.30 48.68 25.42
N PRO A 30 7.73 48.15 24.29
CA PRO A 30 8.98 47.41 24.14
C PRO A 30 10.14 48.32 23.76
N VAL A 31 11.34 47.92 24.16
CA VAL A 31 12.60 48.53 23.65
C VAL A 31 13.37 47.49 22.86
N SER A 32 13.53 47.80 21.61
CA SER A 32 14.50 47.25 20.67
C SER A 32 15.82 47.99 20.79
N VAL A 33 16.97 47.30 20.74
CA VAL A 33 18.18 47.83 20.08
C VAL A 33 19.19 46.69 19.82
N PRO A 34 19.94 46.77 18.74
CA PRO A 34 20.80 45.69 18.18
C PRO A 34 22.27 45.85 18.54
N CYS A 35 23.07 44.82 18.41
CA CYS A 35 24.49 44.95 18.23
C CYS A 35 25.13 43.78 17.46
N THR A 36 25.85 44.15 16.46
CA THR A 36 26.79 43.40 15.65
C THR A 36 28.19 43.36 16.30
N PRO A 37 29.19 42.72 15.68
CA PRO A 37 30.15 41.83 16.35
C PRO A 37 31.54 42.45 16.52
N THR A 38 32.36 41.85 17.36
CA THR A 38 33.82 42.06 17.31
C THR A 38 34.60 40.82 17.73
N SER A 39 35.51 40.45 16.90
CA SER A 39 36.65 39.55 17.06
C SER A 39 37.60 39.99 18.17
N VAL A 40 38.28 39.02 18.84
CA VAL A 40 39.72 39.07 19.12
C VAL A 40 40.19 37.74 19.71
N SER A 41 41.30 37.26 19.19
CA SER A 41 42.14 36.12 19.53
C SER A 41 42.86 36.20 20.88
N GLN A 42 43.21 35.12 21.49
CA GLN A 42 44.58 34.70 21.85
C GLN A 42 44.64 33.67 22.96
N ASP A 43 45.35 32.58 22.64
CA ASP A 43 46.32 31.79 23.36
C ASP A 43 46.28 31.56 24.88
N LEU A 44 46.35 30.29 25.25
CA LEU A 44 47.40 29.70 26.11
C LEU A 44 47.07 28.23 26.46
N ALA A 45 47.98 27.34 26.09
CA ALA A 45 48.15 25.98 26.61
C ALA A 45 49.22 26.03 27.78
N PRO A 46 49.67 24.93 28.41
CA PRO A 46 49.25 23.49 28.43
C PRO A 46 49.31 22.86 29.83
N SER A 47 48.89 21.57 30.03
CA SER A 47 49.69 20.58 30.74
C SER A 47 49.08 19.17 30.83
N HIS A 48 49.87 18.19 30.40
CA HIS A 48 50.16 16.82 30.91
C HIS A 48 48.99 15.90 31.30
N ALA A 49 48.89 14.72 30.93
CA ALA A 49 49.64 13.59 30.34
C ALA A 49 48.82 12.33 30.69
N ASP A 50 48.66 11.41 29.80
CA ASP A 50 49.33 10.12 29.83
C ASP A 50 48.96 9.20 28.66
N LYS A 51 49.94 8.47 28.27
CA LYS A 51 50.13 7.61 27.11
C LYS A 51 49.22 6.40 27.06
N CYS A 52 48.76 6.03 25.87
CA CYS A 52 48.93 4.66 25.38
C CYS A 52 49.08 4.61 23.86
N ARG A 53 49.90 3.73 23.39
CA ARG A 53 50.60 3.67 22.11
C ARG A 53 49.68 3.24 20.96
N SER A 54 49.76 3.95 19.85
CA SER A 54 49.32 3.50 18.52
C SER A 54 50.53 3.22 17.62
N ALA A 55 50.47 2.12 16.89
CA ALA A 55 51.47 1.70 15.93
C ALA A 55 51.31 2.46 14.60
N HIS A 56 52.46 2.95 14.13
CA HIS A 56 52.61 3.68 12.87
C HIS A 56 52.47 2.77 11.64
N LEU A 57 51.79 3.24 10.60
CA LEU A 57 52.05 2.84 9.23
C LEU A 57 52.31 4.07 8.38
N HIS A 58 53.39 4.01 7.63
CA HIS A 58 54.01 5.07 6.85
C HIS A 58 53.16 5.49 5.61
N PRO A 59 53.23 6.76 5.19
CA PRO A 59 52.71 7.20 3.89
C PRO A 59 53.83 7.15 2.85
N SER A 60 53.55 6.55 1.70
CA SER A 60 54.42 6.67 0.53
C SER A 60 53.71 7.29 -0.66
N ALA A 61 54.44 8.29 -1.17
CA ALA A 61 54.50 8.78 -2.54
C ALA A 61 53.33 9.61 -3.11
N ARG A 62 53.53 10.91 -3.06
CA ARG A 62 52.93 11.88 -4.00
C ARG A 62 53.46 11.64 -5.42
N LEU A 63 52.54 11.54 -6.37
CA LEU A 63 52.80 11.87 -7.77
C LEU A 63 51.86 13.00 -8.19
N SER A 64 52.46 14.12 -8.47
CA SER A 64 51.85 15.32 -9.04
C SER A 64 51.61 15.12 -10.54
N SER A 65 50.39 15.26 -11.01
CA SER A 65 50.12 15.75 -12.36
C SER A 65 48.79 16.48 -12.37
N SER A 66 48.89 17.76 -12.53
CA SER A 66 47.81 18.69 -12.83
C SER A 66 47.25 18.38 -14.21
N SER A 67 46.06 17.83 -14.28
CA SER A 67 45.17 17.95 -15.41
C SER A 67 43.80 18.40 -14.91
N LEU A 68 43.34 19.50 -15.47
CA LEU A 68 42.04 20.11 -15.28
C LEU A 68 40.94 19.06 -15.56
N LEU A 69 40.54 18.36 -14.53
CA LEU A 69 39.30 17.54 -14.54
C LEU A 69 38.15 18.47 -14.16
N GLN A 70 37.30 18.78 -15.15
CA GLN A 70 35.95 19.27 -14.88
C GLN A 70 35.30 18.34 -13.87
N PRO A 71 34.54 18.87 -12.89
CA PRO A 71 33.80 18.00 -11.97
C PRO A 71 32.84 17.16 -12.81
N LEU A 72 33.10 15.86 -12.88
CA LEU A 72 32.16 14.86 -13.37
C LEU A 72 30.84 15.10 -12.62
N ARG A 73 29.78 15.46 -13.36
CA ARG A 73 28.44 15.45 -12.81
C ARG A 73 28.25 14.10 -12.16
N PRO A 74 27.81 14.02 -10.90
CA PRO A 74 27.53 12.73 -10.28
C PRO A 74 26.54 12.01 -11.18
N HIS A 75 26.95 10.88 -11.75
CA HIS A 75 26.01 9.98 -12.40
C HIS A 75 24.96 9.61 -11.35
N PRO A 76 23.66 9.72 -11.65
CA PRO A 76 22.64 9.24 -10.75
C PRO A 76 22.99 7.80 -10.41
N ALA A 77 23.06 7.49 -9.11
CA ALA A 77 23.40 6.17 -8.62
C ALA A 77 22.50 5.16 -9.31
N LYS A 78 23.08 4.24 -10.06
CA LYS A 78 22.33 3.23 -10.81
C LYS A 78 21.64 2.34 -9.78
N SER A 79 20.32 2.43 -9.71
CA SER A 79 19.53 1.56 -8.84
C SER A 79 19.69 0.12 -9.31
N LEU A 80 20.54 -0.64 -8.63
CA LEU A 80 20.81 -2.03 -8.94
C LEU A 80 19.78 -2.91 -8.24
N ALA A 81 18.91 -3.55 -9.00
CA ALA A 81 17.96 -4.52 -8.46
C ALA A 81 18.51 -5.95 -8.63
N PHE A 82 18.68 -6.63 -7.52
CA PHE A 82 19.06 -8.05 -7.51
C PHE A 82 17.80 -8.91 -7.52
N ASN A 83 17.81 -9.98 -8.33
CA ASN A 83 16.65 -10.88 -8.45
C ASN A 83 17.01 -12.37 -8.43
N LYS A 84 18.29 -12.68 -8.26
CA LYS A 84 18.80 -14.03 -8.18
C LYS A 84 19.86 -14.10 -7.08
N TYR A 85 19.74 -15.08 -6.22
CA TYR A 85 20.60 -15.23 -5.05
C TYR A 85 21.13 -16.65 -4.97
N ILE A 86 22.39 -16.78 -4.57
CA ILE A 86 23.06 -18.06 -4.34
C ILE A 86 23.63 -18.06 -2.94
N LEU A 87 23.19 -19.00 -2.13
CA LEU A 87 23.70 -19.23 -0.78
C LEU A 87 24.80 -20.29 -0.80
N TYR A 88 25.93 -19.96 -0.25
CA TYR A 88 27.00 -20.90 0.11
C TYR A 88 27.08 -20.99 1.64
N GLU A 89 27.00 -22.21 2.14
CA GLU A 89 26.95 -22.49 3.58
C GLU A 89 28.22 -23.21 4.01
N ASN A 90 28.93 -22.64 4.98
CA ASN A 90 29.96 -23.35 5.71
C ASN A 90 29.67 -23.32 7.23
N LYS A 91 30.56 -23.96 8.03
CA LYS A 91 30.37 -24.07 9.48
C LYS A 91 30.42 -22.74 10.22
N LEU A 92 31.07 -21.71 9.65
CA LEU A 92 31.33 -20.44 10.33
C LEU A 92 30.51 -19.29 9.73
N ARG A 93 30.17 -19.36 8.43
CA ARG A 93 29.56 -18.22 7.70
C ARG A 93 28.60 -18.68 6.63
N PHE A 94 27.61 -17.82 6.36
CA PHE A 94 26.90 -17.80 5.10
C PHE A 94 27.55 -16.78 4.18
N TYR A 95 27.67 -17.14 2.91
CA TYR A 95 28.00 -16.23 1.81
C TYR A 95 26.83 -16.22 0.82
N ILE A 96 26.21 -15.05 0.65
CA ILE A 96 25.10 -14.85 -0.28
C ILE A 96 25.61 -14.00 -1.42
N ILE A 97 25.48 -14.51 -2.64
CA ILE A 97 25.77 -13.78 -3.86
C ILE A 97 24.46 -13.30 -4.44
N ALA A 98 24.28 -11.99 -4.51
CA ALA A 98 23.18 -11.35 -5.17
C ALA A 98 23.57 -10.97 -6.59
N SER A 99 22.75 -11.33 -7.58
CA SER A 99 22.98 -11.06 -9.00
C SER A 99 21.82 -10.33 -9.60
N ASN A 100 22.10 -9.45 -10.55
CA ASN A 100 21.07 -8.80 -11.36
C ASN A 100 20.48 -9.75 -12.41
N ALA A 101 19.42 -9.32 -13.11
CA ALA A 101 18.70 -10.15 -14.08
C ALA A 101 19.56 -10.62 -15.26
N SER A 102 20.58 -9.86 -15.65
CA SER A 102 21.48 -10.18 -16.76
C SER A 102 22.71 -10.98 -16.33
N ASP A 103 22.86 -11.31 -15.02
CA ASP A 103 24.06 -11.94 -14.43
C ASP A 103 25.36 -11.15 -14.75
N SER A 104 25.26 -9.86 -14.97
CA SER A 104 26.41 -8.99 -15.29
C SER A 104 27.01 -8.28 -14.10
N ARG A 105 26.25 -8.12 -13.01
CA ARG A 105 26.64 -7.45 -11.78
C ARG A 105 26.29 -8.31 -10.58
N HIS A 106 27.20 -8.38 -9.64
CA HIS A 106 27.08 -9.20 -8.44
C HIS A 106 27.53 -8.44 -7.21
N ARG A 107 26.89 -8.68 -6.07
CA ARG A 107 27.35 -8.28 -4.74
C ARG A 107 27.44 -9.50 -3.82
N ILE A 108 28.23 -9.40 -2.77
CA ILE A 108 28.42 -10.47 -1.78
C ILE A 108 28.03 -9.98 -0.39
N ILE A 109 27.26 -10.81 0.31
CA ILE A 109 26.83 -10.59 1.68
C ILE A 109 27.38 -11.72 2.54
N LYS A 110 27.96 -11.38 3.68
CA LYS A 110 28.51 -12.35 4.66
C LYS A 110 27.69 -12.28 5.92
N ILE A 111 27.29 -13.44 6.44
CA ILE A 111 26.57 -13.54 7.71
C ILE A 111 27.38 -14.48 8.63
N ASP A 112 27.72 -13.99 9.82
CA ASP A 112 28.43 -14.80 10.82
C ASP A 112 27.45 -15.79 11.46
N ARG A 113 27.94 -17.03 11.70
CA ARG A 113 27.16 -18.13 12.27
C ARG A 113 27.68 -18.58 13.64
N THR A 114 28.67 -17.89 14.17
CA THR A 114 29.36 -18.31 15.42
C THR A 114 28.63 -17.81 16.66
N SER A 115 27.91 -16.68 16.59
CA SER A 115 27.14 -16.12 17.70
C SER A 115 25.69 -16.60 17.71
N GLN A 116 25.19 -16.97 18.88
CA GLN A 116 23.79 -17.30 19.10
C GLN A 116 22.94 -16.04 19.33
N CYS A 117 23.49 -15.07 20.03
CA CYS A 117 22.76 -13.91 20.48
C CYS A 117 22.77 -12.77 19.46
N ASP A 118 23.89 -12.61 18.74
CA ASP A 118 24.13 -11.48 17.85
C ASP A 118 24.10 -11.93 16.40
N LEU A 119 23.44 -11.16 15.58
CA LEU A 119 23.41 -11.35 14.13
C LEU A 119 24.33 -10.32 13.49
N THR A 120 25.45 -10.81 12.95
CA THR A 120 26.40 -9.95 12.24
C THR A 120 26.28 -10.17 10.75
N ILE A 121 25.85 -9.11 10.05
CA ILE A 121 25.70 -9.08 8.61
C ILE A 121 26.68 -8.06 8.06
N VAL A 122 27.49 -8.44 7.08
CA VAL A 122 28.43 -7.56 6.39
C VAL A 122 28.12 -7.59 4.90
N GLU A 123 27.64 -6.49 4.39
CA GLU A 123 27.42 -6.29 2.96
C GLU A 123 28.67 -5.67 2.34
N ASP A 124 29.15 -6.26 1.25
CA ASP A 124 30.23 -5.69 0.45
C ASP A 124 29.60 -4.75 -0.60
N GLU A 125 29.86 -3.46 -0.50
CA GLU A 125 29.35 -2.45 -1.39
C GLU A 125 29.93 -2.54 -2.81
N THR A 126 31.00 -3.32 -2.99
CA THR A 126 31.67 -3.48 -4.27
C THR A 126 30.82 -4.27 -5.25
N GLU A 127 30.62 -3.72 -6.44
CA GLU A 127 29.96 -4.40 -7.56
C GLU A 127 30.99 -5.20 -8.37
N TYR A 128 30.76 -6.49 -8.49
CA TYR A 128 31.62 -7.42 -9.21
C TYR A 128 31.03 -7.81 -10.56
N SER A 129 31.85 -7.84 -11.60
CA SER A 129 31.50 -8.52 -12.84
C SER A 129 31.53 -10.05 -12.65
N GLY A 130 30.91 -10.81 -13.55
CA GLY A 130 30.89 -12.28 -13.45
C GLY A 130 32.28 -12.92 -13.35
N LYS A 131 33.30 -12.39 -14.07
CA LYS A 131 34.69 -12.85 -13.97
C LYS A 131 35.32 -12.56 -12.61
N GLN A 132 35.08 -11.35 -12.09
CA GLN A 132 35.58 -10.96 -10.76
C GLN A 132 34.89 -11.76 -9.65
N MET A 133 33.58 -11.99 -9.76
CA MET A 133 32.84 -12.81 -8.81
C MET A 133 33.32 -14.25 -8.80
N SER A 134 33.60 -14.85 -9.96
CA SER A 134 34.17 -16.21 -10.04
C SER A 134 35.54 -16.30 -9.39
N ALA A 135 36.40 -15.30 -9.58
CA ALA A 135 37.72 -15.24 -8.92
C ALA A 135 37.56 -15.05 -7.41
N MET A 136 36.64 -14.18 -6.96
CA MET A 136 36.35 -14.00 -5.51
C MET A 136 35.84 -15.29 -4.88
N LEU A 137 34.95 -16.02 -5.53
CA LEU A 137 34.45 -17.31 -5.03
C LEU A 137 35.56 -18.32 -4.86
N LYS A 138 36.46 -18.42 -5.85
CA LYS A 138 37.64 -19.32 -5.73
C LYS A 138 38.53 -18.93 -4.55
N MET A 139 38.80 -17.64 -4.39
CA MET A 139 39.57 -17.14 -3.25
C MET A 139 38.89 -17.45 -1.90
N LEU A 140 37.56 -17.29 -1.81
CA LEU A 140 36.78 -17.61 -0.63
C LEU A 140 36.77 -19.12 -0.35
N ASP A 141 36.65 -19.94 -1.38
CA ASP A 141 36.73 -21.42 -1.22
C ASP A 141 38.12 -21.85 -0.72
N ASP A 142 39.17 -21.35 -1.35
CA ASP A 142 40.56 -21.60 -0.90
C ASP A 142 40.82 -21.15 0.55
N GLY A 143 40.33 -19.96 0.92
CA GLY A 143 40.44 -19.40 2.26
C GLY A 143 39.62 -20.14 3.33
N ASN A 144 38.60 -20.87 2.94
CA ASN A 144 37.70 -21.61 3.84
C ASN A 144 37.97 -23.13 3.83
N LYS A 145 39.00 -23.63 3.18
CA LYS A 145 39.30 -25.07 3.12
C LYS A 145 39.41 -25.73 4.49
N GLY A 146 39.96 -25.02 5.49
CA GLY A 146 40.05 -25.49 6.87
C GLY A 146 38.67 -25.69 7.56
N SER A 147 37.64 -25.02 7.09
CA SER A 147 36.24 -25.14 7.58
C SER A 147 35.31 -25.91 6.65
N GLY A 148 35.86 -26.58 5.62
CA GLY A 148 35.09 -27.42 4.68
C GLY A 148 34.76 -26.75 3.35
N GLY A 149 35.42 -25.63 2.99
CA GLY A 149 35.17 -24.86 1.75
C GLY A 149 33.88 -24.07 1.78
N LEU A 150 33.35 -23.72 0.61
CA LEU A 150 32.11 -22.96 0.49
C LEU A 150 30.83 -23.84 0.51
N GLY A 151 30.94 -25.16 0.45
CA GLY A 151 29.80 -26.06 0.40
C GLY A 151 29.06 -26.02 -0.97
N LYS A 152 27.90 -26.65 -1.01
CA LYS A 152 27.09 -26.68 -2.24
C LYS A 152 26.31 -25.39 -2.43
N PRO A 153 26.28 -24.81 -3.65
CA PRO A 153 25.47 -23.65 -3.95
C PRO A 153 23.97 -23.97 -3.89
N ARG A 154 23.21 -23.08 -3.27
CA ARG A 154 21.77 -23.16 -3.18
C ARG A 154 21.15 -21.88 -3.75
N VAL A 155 20.36 -22.01 -4.80
CA VAL A 155 19.67 -20.88 -5.44
C VAL A 155 18.39 -20.56 -4.69
N PHE A 156 18.11 -19.28 -4.50
CA PHE A 156 16.88 -18.77 -3.94
C PHE A 156 16.56 -17.38 -4.54
N PHE A 157 15.42 -16.78 -4.15
CA PHE A 157 14.89 -15.61 -4.85
C PHE A 157 14.79 -14.33 -3.99
N GLY A 158 15.20 -14.38 -2.75
CA GLY A 158 15.28 -13.20 -1.89
C GLY A 158 15.25 -13.55 -0.41
N VAL A 159 15.65 -12.59 0.41
CA VAL A 159 15.57 -12.70 1.87
C VAL A 159 14.33 -11.95 2.35
N ALA A 160 13.41 -12.68 2.98
CA ALA A 160 12.21 -12.11 3.61
C ALA A 160 12.53 -11.45 4.96
N GLY A 161 13.72 -11.73 5.53
CA GLY A 161 14.21 -11.13 6.75
C GLY A 161 14.75 -12.16 7.75
N PHE A 162 14.86 -11.72 9.00
CA PHE A 162 15.38 -12.52 10.10
C PHE A 162 14.42 -12.52 11.28
N VAL A 163 14.31 -13.63 11.96
CA VAL A 163 13.51 -13.77 13.18
C VAL A 163 14.33 -14.44 14.26
N LYS A 164 14.19 -13.99 15.51
CA LYS A 164 14.87 -14.54 16.68
C LYS A 164 13.88 -15.27 17.57
N PHE A 165 14.19 -16.53 17.87
CA PHE A 165 13.50 -17.31 18.89
C PHE A 165 14.45 -17.67 20.04
N THR A 166 14.09 -18.63 20.86
CA THR A 166 14.90 -19.01 22.04
C THR A 166 16.24 -19.67 21.67
N ALA A 167 16.30 -20.35 20.54
CA ALA A 167 17.51 -20.99 20.04
C ALA A 167 18.49 -20.05 19.30
N GLY A 168 18.03 -18.84 18.94
CA GLY A 168 18.81 -17.87 18.19
C GLY A 168 18.10 -17.34 16.95
N TRP A 169 18.91 -16.86 16.01
CA TRP A 169 18.43 -16.24 14.77
C TRP A 169 18.15 -17.25 13.66
N TYR A 170 17.09 -17.00 12.92
CA TYR A 170 16.73 -17.71 11.70
C TYR A 170 16.63 -16.72 10.54
N MET A 171 17.19 -17.10 9.40
CA MET A 171 17.05 -16.39 8.13
C MET A 171 15.89 -16.99 7.35
N LEU A 172 14.96 -16.15 6.89
CA LEU A 172 13.85 -16.54 6.02
C LEU A 172 14.20 -16.20 4.59
N ILE A 173 14.22 -17.22 3.74
CA ILE A 173 14.45 -17.08 2.29
C ILE A 173 13.20 -17.44 1.50
N ILE A 174 13.03 -16.79 0.35
CA ILE A 174 12.03 -17.13 -0.65
C ILE A 174 12.63 -18.17 -1.59
N SER A 175 12.18 -19.41 -1.47
CA SER A 175 12.69 -20.54 -2.25
C SER A 175 12.05 -20.67 -3.63
N GLU A 176 10.77 -20.28 -3.75
CA GLU A 176 10.02 -20.32 -5.00
C GLU A 176 9.14 -19.08 -5.15
N ARG A 177 8.95 -18.65 -6.41
CA ARG A 177 8.10 -17.52 -6.77
C ARG A 177 7.41 -17.73 -8.11
N SER A 178 6.26 -17.11 -8.30
CA SER A 178 5.57 -17.01 -9.60
C SER A 178 5.35 -15.55 -9.98
N VAL A 179 5.25 -15.28 -11.29
CA VAL A 179 4.91 -13.95 -11.79
C VAL A 179 3.38 -13.83 -11.81
N VAL A 180 2.84 -12.78 -11.20
CA VAL A 180 1.39 -12.52 -11.18
C VAL A 180 0.99 -11.31 -12.01
N ALA A 181 1.87 -10.32 -12.18
CA ALA A 181 1.59 -9.14 -12.97
C ALA A 181 2.86 -8.51 -13.53
N LEU A 182 2.67 -7.68 -14.56
CA LEU A 182 3.68 -6.80 -15.13
C LEU A 182 3.13 -5.36 -15.12
N LEU A 183 3.88 -4.44 -14.55
CA LEU A 183 3.49 -3.05 -14.45
C LEU A 183 4.67 -2.13 -14.82
N GLY A 184 4.56 -1.43 -15.93
CA GLY A 184 5.60 -0.53 -16.42
C GLY A 184 6.96 -1.19 -16.65
N GLY A 185 6.98 -2.51 -16.95
CA GLY A 185 8.18 -3.33 -17.07
C GLY A 185 8.67 -3.98 -15.78
N HIS A 186 8.04 -3.66 -14.66
CA HIS A 186 8.36 -4.24 -13.37
C HIS A 186 7.49 -5.47 -13.11
N TYR A 187 8.13 -6.60 -12.84
CA TYR A 187 7.42 -7.83 -12.49
C TYR A 187 6.96 -7.79 -11.04
N LEU A 188 5.70 -8.15 -10.83
CA LEU A 188 5.14 -8.44 -9.51
C LEU A 188 5.11 -9.95 -9.32
N TYR A 189 5.58 -10.41 -8.17
CA TYR A 189 5.72 -11.82 -7.85
C TYR A 189 4.86 -12.21 -6.67
N HIS A 190 4.30 -13.41 -6.73
CA HIS A 190 3.75 -14.12 -5.60
C HIS A 190 4.83 -14.99 -4.96
N CYS A 191 4.86 -15.03 -3.62
CA CYS A 191 5.74 -15.89 -2.86
C CYS A 191 5.10 -17.29 -2.81
N GLU A 192 5.69 -18.28 -3.50
CA GLU A 192 5.15 -19.64 -3.56
C GLU A 192 5.64 -20.51 -2.42
N SER A 193 6.89 -20.32 -2.00
CA SER A 193 7.49 -21.11 -0.93
C SER A 193 8.55 -20.30 -0.20
N THR A 194 8.64 -20.53 1.11
CA THR A 194 9.68 -19.96 1.97
C THR A 194 10.35 -21.03 2.81
N GLU A 195 11.59 -20.80 3.13
CA GLU A 195 12.35 -21.66 4.00
C GLU A 195 13.02 -20.89 5.13
N MET A 196 12.98 -21.47 6.33
CA MET A 196 13.58 -20.93 7.54
C MET A 196 14.88 -21.68 7.84
N ILE A 197 16.01 -20.96 7.74
CA ILE A 197 17.35 -21.52 7.91
C ILE A 197 17.94 -21.02 9.24
N PRO A 198 18.36 -21.89 10.18
CA PRO A 198 19.02 -21.46 11.40
C PRO A 198 20.38 -20.83 11.07
N VAL A 199 20.62 -19.64 11.61
CA VAL A 199 21.90 -18.93 11.40
C VAL A 199 22.98 -19.63 12.20
N CYS A 200 22.79 -19.81 13.49
CA CYS A 200 23.75 -20.53 14.35
C CYS A 200 23.30 -21.99 14.59
N ILE A 201 24.19 -22.95 14.45
CA ILE A 201 23.86 -24.39 14.57
C ILE A 201 24.67 -25.12 15.66
N ASN A 202 25.65 -24.47 16.24
CA ASN A 202 26.67 -25.16 17.08
C ASN A 202 26.42 -25.07 18.59
N HIS A 203 25.18 -24.83 19.04
CA HIS A 203 24.91 -24.73 20.47
C HIS A 203 23.70 -25.61 20.88
N LYS A 204 23.73 -25.95 22.16
CA LYS A 204 22.67 -26.74 22.77
C LYS A 204 21.43 -25.84 22.98
N ILE A 205 20.30 -26.25 22.43
CA ILE A 205 19.04 -25.54 22.66
C ILE A 205 18.60 -25.81 24.11
N GLU A 206 18.47 -24.77 24.91
CA GLU A 206 18.11 -24.88 26.33
C GLU A 206 16.66 -25.32 26.51
N LYS A 207 15.72 -24.83 25.64
CA LYS A 207 14.29 -25.09 25.72
C LYS A 207 13.75 -25.57 24.38
N PRO A 208 14.04 -26.82 23.97
CA PRO A 208 13.65 -27.30 22.63
C PRO A 208 12.14 -27.37 22.41
N ALA A 209 11.35 -27.66 23.45
CA ALA A 209 9.89 -27.70 23.33
C ALA A 209 9.27 -26.31 23.09
N GLU A 210 9.78 -25.28 23.75
CA GLU A 210 9.34 -23.90 23.55
C GLU A 210 9.75 -23.36 22.18
N GLU A 211 10.98 -23.66 21.75
CA GLU A 211 11.47 -23.34 20.42
C GLU A 211 10.55 -23.92 19.34
N GLN A 212 10.23 -25.22 19.45
CA GLN A 212 9.36 -25.87 18.48
C GLN A 212 7.93 -25.30 18.52
N ARG A 213 7.44 -24.94 19.71
CA ARG A 213 6.13 -24.28 19.86
C ARG A 213 6.10 -22.93 19.14
N LEU A 214 7.11 -22.07 19.35
CA LEU A 214 7.23 -20.76 18.71
C LEU A 214 7.34 -20.89 17.19
N MET A 215 8.15 -21.82 16.70
CA MET A 215 8.27 -22.09 15.26
C MET A 215 6.95 -22.55 14.66
N ASN A 216 6.19 -23.42 15.34
CA ASN A 216 4.91 -23.88 14.85
C ASN A 216 3.85 -22.76 14.83
N VAL A 217 3.85 -21.90 15.86
CA VAL A 217 2.97 -20.71 15.89
C VAL A 217 3.34 -19.73 14.77
N PHE A 218 4.62 -19.45 14.59
CA PHE A 218 5.09 -18.56 13.54
C PHE A 218 4.69 -19.05 12.14
N LYS A 219 4.86 -20.33 11.85
CA LYS A 219 4.52 -20.96 10.57
C LYS A 219 3.01 -20.99 10.25
N GLN A 220 2.13 -20.69 11.22
CA GLN A 220 0.70 -20.54 10.94
C GLN A 220 0.40 -19.31 10.05
N VAL A 221 1.28 -18.30 10.05
CA VAL A 221 1.26 -17.26 9.02
C VAL A 221 1.99 -17.81 7.81
N ASP A 222 1.24 -18.45 6.94
CA ASP A 222 1.76 -19.10 5.74
C ASP A 222 2.11 -18.07 4.65
N MET A 223 3.39 -17.81 4.45
CA MET A 223 3.86 -16.85 3.46
C MET A 223 3.67 -17.32 2.01
N SER A 224 3.32 -18.59 1.78
CA SER A 224 2.94 -19.07 0.46
C SER A 224 1.49 -18.70 0.08
N LYS A 225 0.80 -17.98 0.96
CA LYS A 225 -0.59 -17.55 0.73
C LYS A 225 -0.71 -16.04 0.74
N ASN A 226 -0.93 -15.47 -0.43
CA ASN A 226 -1.28 -14.06 -0.59
C ASN A 226 -0.19 -13.07 -0.10
N PHE A 227 1.08 -13.46 -0.25
CA PHE A 227 2.23 -12.57 -0.06
C PHE A 227 2.87 -12.25 -1.41
N TYR A 228 3.09 -10.96 -1.64
CA TYR A 228 3.53 -10.44 -2.94
C TYR A 228 4.71 -9.49 -2.75
N PHE A 229 5.58 -9.42 -3.76
CA PHE A 229 6.75 -8.54 -3.77
C PHE A 229 7.18 -8.18 -5.19
N SER A 230 8.07 -7.19 -5.29
CA SER A 230 8.78 -6.87 -6.52
C SER A 230 10.20 -6.45 -6.20
N TYR A 231 11.14 -6.68 -7.13
CA TYR A 231 12.53 -6.27 -6.95
C TYR A 231 12.79 -4.83 -7.34
N SER A 232 11.91 -4.24 -8.11
CA SER A 232 12.17 -2.99 -8.81
C SER A 232 11.00 -2.00 -8.77
N TYR A 233 9.87 -2.42 -8.20
CA TYR A 233 8.68 -1.59 -7.98
C TYR A 233 8.28 -1.62 -6.50
N ASP A 234 8.03 -0.47 -5.90
CA ASP A 234 7.54 -0.45 -4.53
C ASP A 234 6.06 -0.81 -4.49
N LEU A 235 5.79 -2.09 -4.23
CA LEU A 235 4.44 -2.61 -4.13
C LEU A 235 3.69 -2.10 -2.88
N THR A 236 4.41 -1.57 -1.88
CA THR A 236 3.82 -0.99 -0.66
C THR A 236 3.24 0.41 -0.88
N SER A 237 3.42 0.99 -2.06
CA SER A 237 2.94 2.32 -2.42
C SER A 237 2.07 2.28 -3.68
N THR A 238 1.17 3.27 -3.81
CA THR A 238 0.32 3.42 -5.00
C THR A 238 1.14 3.83 -6.23
N LEU A 239 0.60 3.59 -7.42
CA LEU A 239 1.23 4.01 -8.68
C LEU A 239 1.47 5.53 -8.72
N GLN A 240 0.47 6.32 -8.32
CA GLN A 240 0.62 7.77 -8.23
C GLN A 240 1.82 8.15 -7.37
N ARG A 241 1.91 7.59 -6.16
CA ARG A 241 3.03 7.85 -5.25
C ARG A 241 4.37 7.37 -5.82
N ASN A 242 4.38 6.20 -6.47
CA ASN A 242 5.56 5.65 -7.11
C ASN A 242 6.13 6.56 -8.19
N LEU A 243 5.28 7.20 -8.97
CA LEU A 243 5.68 8.04 -10.10
C LEU A 243 5.93 9.51 -9.71
N THR A 244 5.22 10.03 -8.69
CA THR A 244 5.17 11.47 -8.42
C THR A 244 5.95 11.92 -7.18
N GLN A 245 6.53 11.01 -6.39
CA GLN A 245 7.26 11.39 -5.19
C GLN A 245 8.66 11.91 -5.54
N ILE A 246 8.87 13.19 -5.29
CA ILE A 246 10.16 13.87 -5.50
C ILE A 246 11.23 13.30 -4.55
N GLY A 247 12.46 13.15 -5.04
CA GLY A 247 13.60 12.74 -4.23
C GLY A 247 13.63 11.25 -3.82
N ARG A 248 12.65 10.45 -4.26
CA ARG A 248 12.57 9.02 -3.92
C ARG A 248 13.77 8.21 -4.40
N PHE A 249 14.50 8.70 -5.39
CA PHE A 249 15.62 8.03 -6.02
C PHE A 249 16.97 8.66 -5.74
N ALA A 250 17.01 9.64 -4.85
CA ALA A 250 18.25 10.26 -4.39
C ALA A 250 18.86 9.43 -3.27
N GLY A 251 19.60 8.40 -3.62
CA GLY A 251 20.35 7.57 -2.68
C GLY A 251 20.17 6.06 -2.89
N ASP A 252 21.05 5.28 -2.29
CA ASP A 252 21.10 3.80 -2.39
C ASP A 252 19.96 3.09 -1.63
N MET A 253 19.04 3.83 -1.03
CA MET A 253 18.02 3.29 -0.15
C MET A 253 16.70 3.02 -0.86
N TRP A 254 16.14 1.83 -0.67
CA TRP A 254 14.84 1.42 -1.19
C TRP A 254 13.71 1.92 -0.26
N PRO A 255 12.98 2.99 -0.60
CA PRO A 255 11.88 3.44 0.24
C PRO A 255 10.69 2.50 0.10
N PHE A 256 10.14 2.08 1.21
CA PHE A 256 8.86 1.35 1.24
C PHE A 256 7.99 1.87 2.39
N THR A 257 6.68 1.66 2.27
CA THR A 257 5.73 2.04 3.31
C THR A 257 5.61 0.92 4.34
N ASP A 258 6.07 1.18 5.57
CA ASP A 258 6.08 0.20 6.66
C ASP A 258 4.71 -0.39 6.98
N ARG A 259 3.63 0.40 6.80
CA ARG A 259 2.24 -0.01 7.02
C ARG A 259 1.86 -1.27 6.24
N TYR A 260 2.38 -1.42 5.03
CA TYR A 260 2.04 -2.51 4.13
C TYR A 260 3.14 -3.56 3.97
N ALA A 261 4.31 -3.35 4.58
CA ALA A 261 5.37 -4.33 4.64
C ALA A 261 5.12 -5.29 5.82
N TRP A 262 4.43 -6.42 5.58
CA TRP A 262 4.04 -7.34 6.66
C TRP A 262 5.23 -7.99 7.37
N ASN A 263 6.33 -8.16 6.67
CA ASN A 263 7.57 -8.67 7.24
C ASN A 263 8.46 -7.56 7.84
N PHE A 264 7.93 -6.37 8.11
CA PHE A 264 8.70 -5.23 8.64
C PHE A 264 9.49 -5.58 9.91
N HIS A 265 8.89 -6.32 10.84
CA HIS A 265 9.59 -6.77 12.04
C HIS A 265 10.82 -7.61 11.71
N MET A 266 10.75 -8.51 10.74
CA MET A 266 11.86 -9.34 10.30
C MET A 266 12.92 -8.57 9.51
N LEU A 267 12.53 -7.45 8.86
CA LEU A 267 13.47 -6.57 8.16
C LEU A 267 14.20 -5.63 9.12
N SER A 268 13.56 -5.21 10.21
CA SER A 268 14.10 -4.21 11.15
C SER A 268 14.83 -4.82 12.34
N SER A 269 14.39 -5.96 12.86
CA SER A 269 14.92 -6.52 14.11
C SER A 269 16.43 -6.84 14.12
N PRO A 270 17.08 -7.18 13.00
CA PRO A 270 18.54 -7.34 12.97
C PRO A 270 19.33 -6.06 13.27
N PHE A 271 18.69 -4.89 13.10
CA PHE A 271 19.33 -3.57 13.11
C PHE A 271 18.79 -2.65 14.21
N GLU A 272 18.07 -3.19 15.20
CA GLU A 272 17.46 -2.41 16.31
C GLU A 272 18.49 -1.59 17.14
N ASN A 273 19.77 -1.97 17.10
CA ASN A 273 20.84 -1.27 17.81
C ASN A 273 21.49 -0.12 17.01
N GLU A 274 21.17 0.02 15.73
CA GLU A 274 21.67 1.10 14.90
C GLU A 274 20.71 2.29 14.99
N THR A 275 21.13 3.31 15.73
CA THR A 275 20.39 4.58 15.87
C THR A 275 20.24 5.24 14.50
N GLU A 276 19.01 5.39 14.03
CA GLU A 276 18.50 6.25 12.94
C GLU A 276 18.23 5.65 11.57
N HIS A 277 18.77 4.51 11.18
CA HIS A 277 18.47 3.98 9.84
C HIS A 277 18.11 2.50 9.89
N VAL A 278 16.82 2.20 9.73
CA VAL A 278 16.42 0.86 9.28
C VAL A 278 17.21 0.57 8.02
N VAL A 279 18.14 -0.37 8.09
CA VAL A 279 19.00 -0.72 6.95
C VAL A 279 18.09 -1.19 5.82
N ARG A 280 18.02 -0.39 4.81
CA ARG A 280 17.23 -0.63 3.60
C ARG A 280 18.12 -1.29 2.57
N SER A 281 18.55 -2.50 2.90
CA SER A 281 19.36 -3.27 1.98
C SER A 281 18.55 -3.72 0.78
N HIS A 282 19.10 -3.60 -0.42
CA HIS A 282 18.46 -3.98 -1.68
C HIS A 282 18.20 -5.50 -1.80
N TRP A 283 18.73 -6.32 -0.92
CA TRP A 283 18.58 -7.78 -0.94
C TRP A 283 17.51 -8.31 0.03
N MET A 284 17.02 -7.46 0.95
CA MET A 284 15.88 -7.77 1.81
C MET A 284 14.61 -7.18 1.20
N LEU A 285 13.60 -8.02 1.02
CA LEU A 285 12.42 -7.69 0.25
C LEU A 285 11.21 -7.41 1.15
N PRO A 286 10.56 -6.23 1.05
CA PRO A 286 9.28 -6.00 1.71
C PRO A 286 8.19 -6.86 1.06
N LEU A 287 7.45 -7.59 1.90
CA LEU A 287 6.35 -8.45 1.49
C LEU A 287 5.01 -7.78 1.80
N VAL A 288 4.18 -7.60 0.79
CA VAL A 288 2.80 -7.14 0.93
C VAL A 288 1.88 -8.34 1.12
N HIS A 289 1.07 -8.33 2.18
CA HIS A 289 0.00 -9.31 2.37
C HIS A 289 -1.32 -8.71 1.90
N GLY A 290 -2.02 -9.38 0.98
CA GLY A 290 -3.25 -8.87 0.41
C GLY A 290 -3.69 -9.66 -0.82
N HIS A 291 -3.83 -8.98 -1.96
CA HIS A 291 -4.23 -9.58 -3.23
C HIS A 291 -3.60 -8.82 -4.39
N VAL A 292 -3.08 -9.55 -5.37
CA VAL A 292 -2.62 -9.00 -6.65
C VAL A 292 -3.12 -9.90 -7.76
N ASP A 293 -3.86 -9.30 -8.69
CA ASP A 293 -4.33 -9.97 -9.90
C ASP A 293 -4.24 -9.03 -11.09
N GLN A 294 -4.06 -9.59 -12.28
CA GLN A 294 -4.01 -8.84 -13.52
C GLN A 294 -4.78 -9.55 -14.62
N ALA A 295 -5.68 -8.80 -15.24
CA ALA A 295 -6.48 -9.26 -16.37
C ALA A 295 -6.05 -8.56 -17.67
N LYS A 296 -6.17 -9.27 -18.78
CA LYS A 296 -5.98 -8.73 -20.13
C LYS A 296 -7.33 -8.55 -20.79
N LEU A 297 -7.62 -7.32 -21.21
CA LEU A 297 -8.79 -6.95 -21.99
C LEU A 297 -8.38 -6.50 -23.39
N THR A 298 -9.00 -7.03 -24.43
CA THR A 298 -8.76 -6.59 -25.81
C THR A 298 -10.01 -5.95 -26.35
N VAL A 299 -9.91 -4.66 -26.73
CA VAL A 299 -10.99 -3.86 -27.30
C VAL A 299 -10.61 -3.46 -28.72
N LEU A 300 -11.26 -4.02 -29.72
CA LEU A 300 -11.00 -3.76 -31.16
C LEU A 300 -9.52 -3.76 -31.54
N GLY A 301 -8.77 -4.74 -31.02
CA GLY A 301 -7.34 -4.88 -31.28
C GLY A 301 -6.40 -4.09 -30.37
N ARG A 302 -6.91 -3.13 -29.57
CA ARG A 302 -6.14 -2.50 -28.50
C ARG A 302 -6.12 -3.39 -27.27
N VAL A 303 -4.97 -3.57 -26.68
CA VAL A 303 -4.80 -4.40 -25.50
C VAL A 303 -4.64 -3.51 -24.28
N VAL A 304 -5.51 -3.72 -23.29
CA VAL A 304 -5.52 -3.02 -22.01
C VAL A 304 -5.34 -4.04 -20.91
N PHE A 305 -4.52 -3.70 -19.91
CA PHE A 305 -4.35 -4.49 -18.69
C PHE A 305 -5.04 -3.81 -17.52
N VAL A 306 -5.86 -4.57 -16.82
CA VAL A 306 -6.47 -4.16 -15.55
C VAL A 306 -5.75 -4.91 -14.44
N THR A 307 -5.10 -4.18 -13.55
CA THR A 307 -4.37 -4.74 -12.40
C THR A 307 -5.05 -4.31 -11.12
N LEU A 308 -5.40 -5.27 -10.27
CA LEU A 308 -6.03 -5.02 -8.97
C LEU A 308 -5.05 -5.39 -7.87
N ILE A 309 -4.71 -4.43 -7.02
CA ILE A 309 -3.77 -4.59 -5.92
C ILE A 309 -4.48 -4.24 -4.61
N ALA A 310 -4.56 -5.17 -3.68
CA ALA A 310 -5.01 -4.91 -2.33
C ALA A 310 -3.85 -5.03 -1.35
N ARG A 311 -3.66 -4.01 -0.52
CA ARG A 311 -2.61 -3.93 0.50
C ARG A 311 -3.28 -3.93 1.87
N ARG A 312 -3.14 -5.01 2.61
CA ARG A 312 -3.64 -5.10 3.99
C ARG A 312 -2.64 -4.47 4.94
N SER A 313 -3.12 -3.57 5.81
CA SER A 313 -2.28 -2.97 6.84
C SER A 313 -1.82 -4.01 7.87
N ARG A 314 -0.54 -3.95 8.29
CA ARG A 314 -0.01 -4.71 9.42
C ARG A 314 -0.36 -4.09 10.77
N HIS A 315 -0.68 -2.78 10.78
CA HIS A 315 -1.08 -2.09 11.99
C HIS A 315 -2.47 -2.52 12.44
N TYR A 316 -2.60 -2.86 13.70
CA TYR A 316 -3.84 -3.38 14.30
C TYR A 316 -4.45 -4.58 13.56
N ALA A 317 -3.59 -5.37 12.87
CA ALA A 317 -4.02 -6.54 12.14
C ALA A 317 -4.42 -7.69 13.07
N GLY A 318 -5.43 -8.48 12.66
CA GLY A 318 -5.85 -9.64 13.45
C GLY A 318 -7.08 -10.33 12.91
N ALA A 319 -7.60 -11.26 13.73
CA ALA A 319 -8.78 -12.03 13.46
C ALA A 319 -10.06 -11.24 13.78
N ARG A 320 -11.17 -11.61 13.15
CA ARG A 320 -12.43 -10.86 13.08
C ARG A 320 -12.93 -10.32 14.41
N TYR A 321 -13.12 -11.19 15.42
CA TYR A 321 -13.71 -10.76 16.70
C TYR A 321 -12.67 -10.25 17.70
N LEU A 322 -11.39 -10.54 17.49
CA LEU A 322 -10.31 -10.13 18.39
C LEU A 322 -9.75 -8.74 18.04
N LYS A 323 -9.99 -8.28 16.82
CA LYS A 323 -9.61 -6.94 16.37
C LYS A 323 -10.81 -6.25 15.72
N ARG A 324 -11.35 -5.25 16.43
CA ARG A 324 -12.48 -4.39 16.06
C ARG A 324 -12.15 -2.94 16.32
N GLY A 325 -12.84 -2.06 15.62
CA GLY A 325 -12.73 -0.63 15.87
C GLY A 325 -11.33 -0.06 15.58
N VAL A 326 -10.89 0.80 16.46
CA VAL A 326 -9.64 1.56 16.38
C VAL A 326 -8.79 1.34 17.63
N ASN A 327 -7.47 1.43 17.49
CA ASN A 327 -6.54 1.49 18.61
C ASN A 327 -6.19 2.93 18.98
N GLU A 328 -5.43 3.14 20.07
CA GLU A 328 -5.01 4.45 20.56
C GLU A 328 -4.19 5.28 19.56
N GLU A 329 -3.55 4.62 18.60
CA GLU A 329 -2.73 5.25 17.55
C GLU A 329 -3.55 5.69 16.34
N GLY A 330 -4.86 5.38 16.28
CA GLY A 330 -5.73 5.67 15.16
C GLY A 330 -5.72 4.60 14.06
N ASN A 331 -5.06 3.46 14.28
CA ASN A 331 -5.11 2.35 13.34
C ASN A 331 -6.41 1.55 13.51
N VAL A 332 -7.07 1.24 12.40
CA VAL A 332 -8.34 0.50 12.41
C VAL A 332 -8.15 -0.97 12.04
N ALA A 333 -8.99 -1.81 12.61
CA ALA A 333 -8.99 -3.23 12.25
C ALA A 333 -9.43 -3.46 10.81
N ASN A 334 -8.90 -4.52 10.18
CA ASN A 334 -9.21 -4.91 8.79
C ASN A 334 -9.05 -3.75 7.79
N GLU A 335 -8.00 -2.97 7.96
CA GLU A 335 -7.63 -1.89 7.04
C GLU A 335 -7.03 -2.48 5.77
N VAL A 336 -7.63 -2.11 4.62
CA VAL A 336 -7.14 -2.49 3.29
C VAL A 336 -7.23 -1.30 2.34
N GLU A 337 -6.13 -1.00 1.68
CA GLU A 337 -6.06 -0.11 0.53
C GLU A 337 -6.19 -0.95 -0.74
N THR A 338 -7.15 -0.61 -1.61
CA THR A 338 -7.36 -1.30 -2.89
C THR A 338 -7.09 -0.33 -4.03
N GLU A 339 -6.18 -0.69 -4.91
CA GLU A 339 -5.79 0.09 -6.09
C GLU A 339 -6.13 -0.66 -7.36
N GLN A 340 -6.83 0.00 -8.27
CA GLN A 340 -7.15 -0.47 -9.61
C GLN A 340 -6.33 0.33 -10.62
N ILE A 341 -5.40 -0.34 -11.30
CA ILE A 341 -4.54 0.25 -12.32
C ILE A 341 -5.03 -0.23 -13.68
N VAL A 342 -5.24 0.71 -14.60
CA VAL A 342 -5.56 0.40 -16.00
C VAL A 342 -4.46 0.96 -16.87
N SER A 343 -3.86 0.12 -17.71
CA SER A 343 -2.75 0.50 -18.57
C SER A 343 -2.87 -0.10 -19.95
N GLU A 344 -2.35 0.59 -20.94
CA GLU A 344 -2.36 0.12 -22.33
C GLU A 344 -1.07 -0.65 -22.66
N ALA A 345 -1.17 -1.77 -23.41
CA ALA A 345 -0.05 -2.65 -23.70
C ALA A 345 0.97 -2.08 -24.71
N LEU A 346 0.62 -1.01 -25.43
CA LEU A 346 1.57 -0.35 -26.34
C LEU A 346 2.77 0.25 -25.61
N THR A 347 2.63 0.47 -24.30
CA THR A 347 3.65 1.02 -23.44
C THR A 347 3.96 0.05 -22.32
N THR A 348 5.03 -0.72 -22.49
CA THR A 348 5.53 -1.63 -21.47
C THR A 348 6.38 -0.91 -20.40
N ALA A 349 6.71 0.38 -20.63
CA ALA A 349 7.44 1.25 -19.72
C ALA A 349 6.59 2.41 -19.22
N PHE A 350 7.01 3.01 -18.10
CA PHE A 350 6.45 4.28 -17.65
C PHE A 350 6.88 5.48 -18.51
N TYR A 351 7.52 5.26 -19.64
CA TYR A 351 7.85 6.27 -20.63
C TYR A 351 7.45 5.83 -22.03
N SER A 352 7.15 6.79 -22.90
CA SER A 352 6.83 6.51 -24.29
C SER A 352 8.07 5.96 -25.01
N PRO A 353 7.94 4.84 -25.75
CA PRO A 353 9.03 4.34 -26.59
C PRO A 353 9.42 5.41 -27.61
N PRO A 354 10.71 5.52 -27.97
CA PRO A 354 11.14 6.41 -29.03
C PRO A 354 10.39 6.02 -30.32
N GLY A 355 9.84 7.02 -31.00
CA GLY A 355 9.25 6.85 -32.32
C GLY A 355 10.27 6.39 -33.36
N ARG A 356 9.83 6.19 -34.62
CA ARG A 356 10.74 5.87 -35.74
C ARG A 356 11.88 6.88 -35.88
N ASP A 357 11.61 8.14 -35.52
CA ASP A 357 12.59 9.20 -35.42
C ASP A 357 13.11 9.23 -33.98
N SER A 358 13.95 8.25 -33.61
CA SER A 358 14.62 8.26 -32.31
C SER A 358 15.35 9.58 -32.14
N PRO A 359 15.09 10.34 -31.09
CA PRO A 359 15.81 11.57 -30.85
C PRO A 359 17.30 11.24 -30.69
N PRO A 360 18.19 12.09 -31.21
CA PRO A 360 19.63 11.92 -31.06
C PRO A 360 20.00 11.80 -29.57
N GLU A 361 21.08 11.09 -29.28
CA GLU A 361 21.61 10.91 -27.93
C GLU A 361 21.58 12.25 -27.17
N GLY A 362 20.84 12.29 -26.05
CA GLY A 362 20.71 13.48 -25.20
C GLY A 362 19.28 14.04 -25.09
N GLN A 363 18.28 13.56 -25.83
CA GLN A 363 16.91 13.99 -25.62
C GLN A 363 16.28 13.30 -24.40
N LEU A 364 15.53 14.12 -23.65
CA LEU A 364 14.80 13.67 -22.46
C LEU A 364 13.67 12.72 -22.85
N ARG A 365 13.55 11.60 -22.12
CA ARG A 365 12.43 10.67 -22.27
C ARG A 365 11.12 11.35 -21.85
N ARG A 366 10.04 11.01 -22.53
CA ARG A 366 8.71 11.51 -22.19
C ARG A 366 7.98 10.48 -21.34
N PRO A 367 7.27 10.89 -20.27
CA PRO A 367 6.38 10.01 -19.54
C PRO A 367 5.33 9.39 -20.45
N SER A 368 4.96 8.15 -20.19
CA SER A 368 3.87 7.49 -20.92
C SER A 368 2.51 8.01 -20.43
N PRO A 369 1.62 8.46 -21.32
CA PRO A 369 0.26 8.89 -20.93
C PRO A 369 -0.71 7.71 -20.72
N HIS A 370 -0.25 6.48 -20.81
CA HIS A 370 -1.12 5.29 -20.88
C HIS A 370 -1.22 4.52 -19.56
N TYR A 371 -1.11 5.22 -18.42
CA TYR A 371 -1.26 4.65 -17.08
C TYR A 371 -2.25 5.44 -16.27
N THR A 372 -3.23 4.74 -15.71
CA THR A 372 -4.22 5.30 -14.79
C THR A 372 -4.30 4.46 -13.53
N SER A 373 -4.64 5.09 -12.40
CA SER A 373 -4.82 4.41 -11.11
C SER A 373 -5.96 5.05 -10.33
N TYR A 374 -6.79 4.22 -9.70
CA TYR A 374 -7.83 4.64 -8.77
C TYR A 374 -7.71 3.86 -7.47
N VAL A 375 -7.69 4.57 -6.34
CA VAL A 375 -7.46 4.03 -5.01
C VAL A 375 -8.72 4.15 -4.16
N GLN A 376 -9.06 3.06 -3.48
CA GLN A 376 -10.15 2.96 -2.53
C GLN A 376 -9.64 2.47 -1.18
N TYR A 377 -10.38 2.76 -0.12
CA TYR A 377 -10.01 2.38 1.23
C TYR A 377 -11.17 1.70 1.96
N ARG A 378 -10.87 0.67 2.72
CA ARG A 378 -11.80 0.07 3.67
C ARG A 378 -11.14 -0.22 5.01
N GLY A 379 -11.93 -0.13 6.08
CA GLY A 379 -11.50 -0.43 7.43
C GLY A 379 -12.64 -0.38 8.42
N SER A 380 -12.43 -0.92 9.60
CA SER A 380 -13.42 -0.93 10.68
C SER A 380 -13.84 0.51 11.05
N ILE A 381 -15.01 0.66 11.64
CA ILE A 381 -15.50 1.95 12.14
C ILE A 381 -14.52 2.46 13.19
N PRO A 382 -14.00 3.71 13.06
CA PRO A 382 -12.89 4.21 13.87
C PRO A 382 -13.31 4.75 15.24
N ILE A 383 -14.06 3.92 16.00
CA ILE A 383 -14.41 4.14 17.42
C ILE A 383 -13.99 2.92 18.23
N HIS A 384 -13.89 3.03 19.54
CA HIS A 384 -13.55 1.92 20.42
C HIS A 384 -14.77 1.03 20.65
N TRP A 385 -14.80 -0.14 19.99
CA TRP A 385 -15.87 -1.11 20.13
C TRP A 385 -15.37 -2.54 20.02
N THR A 386 -16.07 -3.48 20.64
CA THR A 386 -15.73 -4.89 20.67
C THR A 386 -16.93 -5.78 20.39
N GLN A 387 -16.66 -7.05 20.14
CA GLN A 387 -17.63 -8.12 20.07
C GLN A 387 -17.06 -9.34 20.79
N GLU A 388 -17.60 -9.68 21.95
CA GLU A 388 -17.16 -10.84 22.72
C GLU A 388 -17.89 -12.11 22.25
N THR A 389 -17.13 -13.19 22.06
CA THR A 389 -17.63 -14.47 21.55
C THR A 389 -17.90 -15.49 22.66
N THR A 390 -17.93 -15.07 23.93
CA THR A 390 -18.04 -15.93 25.12
C THR A 390 -19.25 -16.90 25.11
N ASN A 391 -20.30 -16.56 24.40
CA ASN A 391 -21.54 -17.35 24.39
C ASN A 391 -21.76 -18.16 23.10
N MET A 392 -20.74 -18.41 22.29
CA MET A 392 -20.86 -19.11 20.99
C MET A 392 -22.02 -18.56 20.11
N SER A 393 -22.43 -17.35 20.31
CA SER A 393 -23.49 -16.72 19.53
C SER A 393 -23.00 -16.46 18.10
N PRO A 394 -23.75 -16.87 17.06
CA PRO A 394 -23.39 -16.56 15.69
C PRO A 394 -23.43 -15.05 15.38
N ARG A 395 -24.00 -14.25 16.28
CA ARG A 395 -24.09 -12.80 16.20
C ARG A 395 -23.82 -12.16 17.56
N PRO A 396 -22.57 -12.10 18.01
CA PRO A 396 -22.22 -11.53 19.31
C PRO A 396 -22.72 -10.08 19.46
N PRO A 397 -23.04 -9.64 20.68
CA PRO A 397 -23.41 -8.24 20.94
C PRO A 397 -22.28 -7.31 20.55
N ILE A 398 -22.62 -6.06 20.24
CA ILE A 398 -21.67 -5.00 19.98
C ILE A 398 -21.65 -4.11 21.21
N GLU A 399 -20.46 -3.86 21.76
CA GLU A 399 -20.24 -3.04 22.93
C GLU A 399 -19.25 -1.91 22.60
N ILE A 400 -19.58 -0.71 23.08
CA ILE A 400 -18.71 0.46 22.99
C ILE A 400 -18.00 0.54 24.35
N ASN A 401 -16.74 0.12 24.41
CA ASN A 401 -16.05 -0.16 25.65
C ASN A 401 -15.43 1.08 26.30
N VAL A 402 -15.07 2.07 25.47
CA VAL A 402 -14.41 3.30 25.93
C VAL A 402 -15.22 4.48 25.44
N ILE A 403 -15.63 5.31 26.39
CA ILE A 403 -16.23 6.60 26.07
C ILE A 403 -15.08 7.58 25.83
N ASP A 404 -14.85 7.93 24.57
CA ASP A 404 -13.90 8.97 24.16
C ASP A 404 -14.68 10.22 23.73
N PRO A 405 -14.92 11.17 24.64
CA PRO A 405 -15.78 12.33 24.38
C PRO A 405 -15.21 13.29 23.32
N PHE A 406 -13.94 13.14 23.00
CA PHE A 406 -13.23 13.96 22.01
C PHE A 406 -12.86 13.19 20.73
N TYR A 407 -13.22 11.91 20.64
CA TYR A 407 -12.91 11.03 19.52
C TYR A 407 -11.43 11.07 19.11
N THR A 408 -10.54 11.03 20.12
CA THR A 408 -9.09 11.20 19.93
C THR A 408 -8.49 10.15 18.99
N ALA A 409 -8.88 8.89 19.13
CA ALA A 409 -8.41 7.81 18.27
C ALA A 409 -8.94 7.97 16.83
N ALA A 410 -10.21 8.35 16.67
CA ALA A 410 -10.81 8.64 15.38
C ALA A 410 -10.15 9.85 14.71
N SER A 411 -9.83 10.91 15.47
CA SER A 411 -9.14 12.09 14.94
C SER A 411 -7.78 11.74 14.35
N ARG A 412 -7.00 10.89 15.04
CA ARG A 412 -5.71 10.38 14.54
C ARG A 412 -5.88 9.55 13.27
N HIS A 413 -6.95 8.76 13.20
CA HIS A 413 -7.28 7.96 12.02
C HIS A 413 -7.54 8.84 10.80
N PHE A 414 -8.38 9.86 10.95
CA PHE A 414 -8.71 10.76 9.84
C PHE A 414 -7.55 11.67 9.45
N ASP A 415 -6.76 12.14 10.41
CA ASP A 415 -5.55 12.90 10.13
C ASP A 415 -4.54 12.08 9.31
N ASP A 416 -4.36 10.79 9.63
CA ASP A 416 -3.54 9.87 8.84
C ASP A 416 -4.09 9.66 7.42
N LEU A 417 -5.42 9.62 7.25
CA LEU A 417 -6.03 9.56 5.91
C LEU A 417 -5.80 10.85 5.12
N PHE A 418 -5.95 12.03 5.74
CA PHE A 418 -5.64 13.30 5.10
C PHE A 418 -4.17 13.36 4.67
N ARG A 419 -3.24 12.94 5.55
CA ARG A 419 -1.81 12.89 5.25
C ARG A 419 -1.47 12.00 4.06
N ARG A 420 -2.16 10.85 3.93
CA ARG A 420 -1.87 9.87 2.87
C ARG A 420 -2.52 10.20 1.54
N TYR A 421 -3.73 10.70 1.56
CA TYR A 421 -4.56 10.86 0.37
C TYR A 421 -4.98 12.29 0.08
N GLY A 422 -4.80 13.22 1.03
CA GLY A 422 -5.33 14.57 0.93
C GLY A 422 -6.83 14.65 1.24
N ALA A 423 -7.39 15.82 1.00
CA ALA A 423 -8.83 16.09 1.12
C ALA A 423 -9.48 16.14 -0.27
N PRO A 424 -10.80 15.82 -0.38
CA PRO A 424 -11.72 15.44 0.68
C PRO A 424 -11.70 13.94 1.02
N ILE A 425 -12.21 13.59 2.20
CA ILE A 425 -12.49 12.21 2.56
C ILE A 425 -13.99 11.98 2.51
N THR A 426 -14.43 11.08 1.63
CA THR A 426 -15.81 10.60 1.59
C THR A 426 -15.94 9.36 2.45
N VAL A 427 -16.84 9.37 3.42
CA VAL A 427 -17.14 8.22 4.29
C VAL A 427 -18.44 7.58 3.84
N LEU A 428 -18.37 6.36 3.29
CA LEU A 428 -19.54 5.56 2.94
C LEU A 428 -19.77 4.50 4.01
N ASN A 429 -20.79 4.70 4.84
CA ASN A 429 -21.12 3.81 5.94
C ASN A 429 -22.35 2.94 5.59
N LEU A 430 -22.14 1.63 5.39
CA LEU A 430 -23.12 0.65 4.91
C LEU A 430 -23.73 -0.19 6.04
N ILE A 431 -23.76 0.31 7.27
CA ILE A 431 -24.34 -0.41 8.41
C ILE A 431 -25.85 -0.20 8.51
N LYS A 432 -26.50 -1.12 9.23
CA LYS A 432 -27.95 -1.10 9.39
C LYS A 432 -28.39 0.06 10.27
N ARG A 433 -29.45 0.73 9.83
CA ARG A 433 -30.08 1.83 10.56
C ARG A 433 -31.07 1.37 11.61
N ARG A 434 -31.81 0.27 11.34
CA ARG A 434 -32.82 -0.30 12.25
C ARG A 434 -32.65 -1.80 12.39
N GLU A 435 -32.70 -2.28 13.64
CA GLU A 435 -32.63 -3.69 14.00
C GLU A 435 -33.60 -3.97 15.14
N PRO A 436 -34.18 -5.18 15.24
CA PRO A 436 -35.03 -5.58 16.37
C PRO A 436 -34.32 -5.46 17.73
N VAL A 437 -33.03 -5.86 17.75
CA VAL A 437 -32.11 -5.66 18.87
C VAL A 437 -31.00 -4.75 18.41
N PRO A 438 -30.84 -3.54 19.01
CA PRO A 438 -29.84 -2.58 18.62
C PRO A 438 -28.40 -3.12 18.73
N ARG A 439 -27.69 -3.22 17.60
CA ARG A 439 -26.29 -3.62 17.49
C ARG A 439 -25.53 -2.73 16.52
N GLU A 440 -25.73 -2.91 15.20
CA GLU A 440 -25.12 -2.03 14.19
C GLU A 440 -25.65 -0.59 14.34
N SER A 441 -26.91 -0.40 14.76
CA SER A 441 -27.51 0.91 14.97
C SER A 441 -26.82 1.75 16.05
N LYS A 442 -26.29 1.13 17.11
CA LYS A 442 -25.48 1.82 18.14
C LYS A 442 -24.18 2.39 17.53
N LEU A 443 -23.53 1.60 16.68
CA LEU A 443 -22.33 2.07 15.96
C LEU A 443 -22.65 3.17 14.96
N LEU A 444 -23.81 3.11 14.32
CA LEU A 444 -24.25 4.17 13.40
C LEU A 444 -24.39 5.51 14.10
N GLU A 445 -25.05 5.50 15.23
CA GLU A 445 -25.30 6.69 16.04
C GLU A 445 -23.98 7.31 16.49
N GLU A 446 -23.13 6.53 17.14
CA GLU A 446 -21.84 6.96 17.66
C GLU A 446 -20.90 7.46 16.55
N TYR A 447 -20.84 6.73 15.43
CA TYR A 447 -19.99 7.15 14.30
C TYR A 447 -20.51 8.42 13.62
N THR A 448 -21.84 8.60 13.57
CA THR A 448 -22.42 9.84 13.05
C THR A 448 -22.08 11.03 13.94
N GLN A 449 -22.14 10.86 15.27
CA GLN A 449 -21.74 11.90 16.22
C GLN A 449 -20.24 12.20 16.12
N CYS A 450 -19.41 11.17 16.01
CA CYS A 450 -17.96 11.30 15.82
C CYS A 450 -17.63 12.18 14.60
N VAL A 451 -18.17 11.87 13.43
CA VAL A 451 -17.89 12.66 12.21
C VAL A 451 -18.44 14.08 12.31
N LYS A 452 -19.63 14.27 12.90
CA LYS A 452 -20.18 15.62 13.15
C LYS A 452 -19.30 16.45 14.08
N TYR A 453 -18.78 15.81 15.15
CA TYR A 453 -17.90 16.48 16.10
C TYR A 453 -16.59 16.88 15.43
N LEU A 454 -15.93 15.96 14.73
CA LEU A 454 -14.66 16.24 14.06
C LEU A 454 -14.79 17.30 12.97
N ASN A 455 -15.89 17.30 12.22
CA ASN A 455 -16.13 18.28 11.16
C ASN A 455 -16.29 19.73 11.67
N GLN A 456 -16.57 19.95 12.97
CA GLN A 456 -16.65 21.29 13.52
C GLN A 456 -15.31 22.04 13.49
N PHE A 457 -14.21 21.32 13.47
CA PHE A 457 -12.85 21.87 13.49
C PHE A 457 -12.23 21.99 12.10
N LEU A 458 -12.83 21.39 11.07
CA LEU A 458 -12.33 21.43 9.71
C LEU A 458 -12.88 22.66 8.95
N PRO A 459 -12.08 23.25 8.04
CA PRO A 459 -12.57 24.23 7.07
C PRO A 459 -13.75 23.69 6.27
N GLU A 460 -14.66 24.57 5.83
CA GLU A 460 -15.89 24.16 5.10
C GLU A 460 -15.60 23.32 3.84
N ASP A 461 -14.59 23.71 3.07
CA ASP A 461 -14.16 23.04 1.84
C ASP A 461 -13.36 21.75 2.08
N LYS A 462 -13.01 21.43 3.34
CA LYS A 462 -12.23 20.24 3.72
C LYS A 462 -13.00 19.30 4.65
N LYS A 463 -14.27 19.58 4.91
CA LYS A 463 -15.11 18.71 5.73
C LYS A 463 -15.24 17.31 5.13
N MET A 464 -15.25 16.31 6.00
CA MET A 464 -15.52 14.94 5.62
C MET A 464 -16.97 14.82 5.14
N ILE A 465 -17.15 14.21 3.97
CA ILE A 465 -18.47 13.95 3.37
C ILE A 465 -18.98 12.63 3.93
N TYR A 466 -19.96 12.67 4.83
CA TYR A 466 -20.49 11.47 5.49
C TYR A 466 -21.80 11.02 4.88
N ARG A 467 -21.82 9.80 4.35
CA ARG A 467 -22.99 9.14 3.79
C ARG A 467 -23.27 7.83 4.52
N ALA A 468 -24.35 7.80 5.29
CA ALA A 468 -24.83 6.59 5.96
C ALA A 468 -26.04 6.03 5.21
N TRP A 469 -25.91 4.79 4.73
CA TRP A 469 -26.96 4.15 3.95
C TRP A 469 -27.15 2.68 4.37
N ASP A 470 -28.41 2.31 4.69
CA ASP A 470 -28.76 0.94 5.06
C ASP A 470 -28.97 0.08 3.79
N MET A 471 -27.85 -0.36 3.21
CA MET A 471 -27.82 -1.23 2.03
C MET A 471 -28.61 -2.52 2.24
N SER A 472 -28.58 -3.10 3.47
CA SER A 472 -29.31 -4.35 3.77
C SER A 472 -30.82 -4.16 3.70
N ARG A 473 -31.32 -3.01 4.13
CA ARG A 473 -32.73 -2.67 4.08
C ARG A 473 -33.18 -2.38 2.66
N ALA A 474 -32.43 -1.55 1.93
CA ALA A 474 -32.71 -1.21 0.54
C ALA A 474 -32.83 -2.48 -0.34
N TYR A 475 -31.91 -3.43 -0.15
CA TYR A 475 -31.95 -4.72 -0.84
C TYR A 475 -33.20 -5.56 -0.51
N LYS A 476 -33.59 -5.65 0.79
CA LYS A 476 -34.72 -6.46 1.24
C LYS A 476 -36.05 -5.88 0.83
N GLU A 477 -36.24 -4.58 1.02
CA GLU A 477 -37.53 -3.89 0.77
C GLU A 477 -37.78 -3.62 -0.70
N LYS A 478 -36.76 -3.82 -1.56
CA LYS A 478 -36.82 -3.52 -3.01
C LYS A 478 -37.25 -2.08 -3.33
N THR A 479 -37.09 -1.18 -2.38
CA THR A 479 -37.52 0.23 -2.49
C THR A 479 -36.61 1.04 -3.42
N GLN A 480 -35.37 0.59 -3.62
CA GLN A 480 -34.36 1.26 -4.42
C GLN A 480 -33.46 0.23 -5.10
N ASP A 481 -33.02 0.52 -6.33
CA ASP A 481 -31.96 -0.27 -6.95
C ASP A 481 -30.63 0.02 -6.22
N VAL A 482 -30.10 -1.04 -5.58
CA VAL A 482 -28.90 -0.95 -4.77
C VAL A 482 -27.68 -0.57 -5.60
N ILE A 483 -27.60 -1.09 -6.80
CA ILE A 483 -26.48 -0.88 -7.69
C ILE A 483 -26.48 0.53 -8.25
N SER A 484 -27.62 0.98 -8.80
CA SER A 484 -27.75 2.34 -9.35
C SER A 484 -27.42 3.42 -8.29
N TYR A 485 -27.93 3.26 -7.07
CA TYR A 485 -27.64 4.20 -6.00
C TYR A 485 -26.15 4.24 -5.61
N LEU A 486 -25.47 3.09 -5.64
CA LEU A 486 -24.02 3.04 -5.41
C LEU A 486 -23.24 3.65 -6.59
N GLU A 487 -23.74 3.53 -7.82
CA GLU A 487 -23.13 4.18 -9.00
C GLU A 487 -23.19 5.70 -8.89
N ASP A 488 -24.33 6.26 -8.46
CA ASP A 488 -24.47 7.69 -8.25
C ASP A 488 -23.46 8.21 -7.20
N ILE A 489 -23.34 7.52 -6.08
CA ILE A 489 -22.35 7.89 -5.05
C ILE A 489 -20.91 7.73 -5.57
N ALA A 490 -20.64 6.67 -6.34
CA ALA A 490 -19.33 6.42 -6.90
C ALA A 490 -18.94 7.53 -7.90
N GLU A 491 -19.87 7.93 -8.77
CA GLU A 491 -19.65 9.02 -9.71
C GLU A 491 -19.36 10.32 -8.99
N GLU A 492 -20.20 10.71 -8.04
CA GLU A 492 -19.98 11.92 -7.22
C GLU A 492 -18.61 11.89 -6.53
N SER A 493 -18.24 10.74 -5.96
CA SER A 493 -16.96 10.58 -5.30
C SER A 493 -15.77 10.71 -6.25
N ILE A 494 -15.85 10.09 -7.44
CA ILE A 494 -14.77 10.14 -8.44
C ILE A 494 -14.62 11.55 -9.01
N LEU A 495 -15.71 12.26 -9.25
CA LEU A 495 -15.67 13.64 -9.72
C LEU A 495 -14.98 14.58 -8.70
N ILE A 496 -15.19 14.33 -7.41
CA ILE A 496 -14.61 15.15 -6.34
C ILE A 496 -13.14 14.78 -6.06
N THR A 497 -12.83 13.49 -5.99
CA THR A 497 -11.48 13.02 -5.62
C THR A 497 -10.54 12.88 -6.81
N GLY A 498 -11.07 12.71 -8.01
CA GLY A 498 -10.32 12.37 -9.21
C GLY A 498 -9.79 10.93 -9.20
N PHE A 499 -8.95 10.66 -10.19
CA PHE A 499 -8.13 9.47 -10.31
C PHE A 499 -6.79 9.85 -10.96
N PHE A 500 -5.76 9.05 -10.75
CA PHE A 500 -4.45 9.30 -11.35
C PHE A 500 -4.44 8.93 -12.83
N HIS A 501 -3.94 9.84 -13.68
CA HIS A 501 -3.59 9.58 -15.06
C HIS A 501 -2.23 10.22 -15.38
N SER A 502 -1.31 9.44 -15.88
CA SER A 502 0.10 9.81 -16.05
C SER A 502 0.40 10.79 -17.18
N GLY A 503 -0.62 11.22 -17.93
CA GLY A 503 -0.48 12.16 -19.03
C GLY A 503 -1.78 12.85 -19.42
N PRO A 504 -1.75 13.60 -20.51
CA PRO A 504 -2.95 14.23 -21.07
C PRO A 504 -3.89 13.19 -21.71
N GLU A 505 -5.16 13.53 -21.80
CA GLU A 505 -6.11 12.76 -22.57
C GLU A 505 -5.80 12.80 -24.08
N PRO A 506 -6.25 11.80 -24.84
CA PRO A 506 -6.08 11.79 -26.29
C PRO A 506 -6.66 13.05 -26.96
N TYR A 507 -5.93 13.62 -27.90
CA TYR A 507 -6.36 14.82 -28.62
C TYR A 507 -7.67 14.62 -29.40
N SER A 508 -8.02 13.38 -29.73
CA SER A 508 -9.32 13.04 -30.32
C SER A 508 -10.51 13.48 -29.45
N HIS A 509 -10.35 13.48 -28.12
CA HIS A 509 -11.40 13.96 -27.21
C HIS A 509 -11.60 15.48 -27.32
N PHE A 510 -10.51 16.23 -27.52
CA PHE A 510 -10.59 17.67 -27.78
C PHE A 510 -11.39 17.98 -29.04
N LEU A 511 -11.16 17.23 -30.12
CA LEU A 511 -11.89 17.40 -31.39
C LEU A 511 -13.36 17.00 -31.31
N GLN A 512 -13.74 16.20 -30.34
CA GLN A 512 -15.13 15.77 -30.11
C GLN A 512 -15.91 16.70 -29.17
N ASN A 513 -15.21 17.54 -28.38
CA ASN A 513 -15.83 18.47 -27.43
C ASN A 513 -16.55 19.64 -28.08
N ASP A 514 -16.42 19.85 -29.40
CA ASP A 514 -17.22 20.83 -30.18
C ASP A 514 -18.67 20.38 -30.39
N ILE A 515 -19.04 19.19 -29.96
CA ILE A 515 -20.42 18.68 -29.97
C ILE A 515 -20.95 18.87 -28.55
N ASP A 516 -22.03 19.67 -28.42
CA ASP A 516 -22.73 19.97 -27.16
C ASP A 516 -23.29 18.69 -26.50
N ASP A 517 -22.42 17.96 -25.84
CA ASP A 517 -22.74 16.74 -25.07
C ASP A 517 -22.43 17.03 -23.59
N GLU A 518 -23.46 17.48 -22.84
CA GLU A 518 -23.35 17.82 -21.41
C GLU A 518 -22.90 16.64 -20.52
N GLU A 519 -22.95 15.41 -21.04
CA GLU A 519 -22.52 14.20 -20.30
C GLU A 519 -21.01 13.92 -20.38
N ARG A 520 -20.25 14.66 -21.18
CA ARG A 520 -18.81 14.41 -21.35
C ARG A 520 -17.97 15.26 -20.41
N PRO A 521 -16.97 14.64 -19.74
CA PRO A 521 -16.02 15.42 -18.94
C PRO A 521 -15.19 16.36 -19.86
N PRO A 522 -14.82 17.56 -19.37
CA PRO A 522 -14.00 18.50 -20.14
C PRO A 522 -12.63 17.90 -20.47
N TRP A 523 -12.15 18.12 -21.70
CA TRP A 523 -10.84 17.65 -22.13
C TRP A 523 -9.70 18.22 -21.29
N ARG A 524 -8.72 17.36 -20.99
CA ARG A 524 -7.61 17.68 -20.11
C ARG A 524 -6.25 17.46 -20.82
N ASN A 525 -5.42 18.49 -20.86
CA ASN A 525 -4.10 18.48 -21.51
C ASN A 525 -2.92 18.21 -20.56
N HIS A 526 -3.19 17.85 -19.31
CA HIS A 526 -2.21 17.61 -18.26
C HIS A 526 -2.50 16.30 -17.52
N ILE A 527 -1.60 15.90 -16.63
CA ILE A 527 -1.83 14.75 -15.74
C ILE A 527 -3.08 14.96 -14.86
N SER A 528 -3.74 13.88 -14.50
CA SER A 528 -4.77 13.87 -13.46
C SER A 528 -4.22 13.26 -12.19
N LEU A 529 -4.65 13.79 -11.06
CA LEU A 529 -4.24 13.32 -9.74
C LEU A 529 -5.46 12.93 -8.93
N GLN A 530 -5.31 11.88 -8.13
CA GLN A 530 -6.28 11.59 -7.09
C GLN A 530 -5.87 12.32 -5.82
N ASN A 531 -6.71 13.25 -5.37
CA ASN A 531 -6.62 13.93 -4.08
C ASN A 531 -7.91 13.65 -3.31
N GLY A 532 -7.78 12.99 -2.17
CA GLY A 532 -8.90 12.46 -1.42
C GLY A 532 -9.16 10.99 -1.66
N ILE A 533 -10.08 10.42 -0.89
CA ILE A 533 -10.40 8.99 -0.95
C ILE A 533 -11.82 8.69 -0.47
N CYS A 534 -12.46 7.66 -1.05
CA CYS A 534 -13.65 7.07 -0.49
C CYS A 534 -13.28 5.99 0.53
N ARG A 535 -13.72 6.19 1.79
CA ARG A 535 -13.58 5.26 2.89
C ARG A 535 -14.89 4.51 3.11
N THR A 536 -14.91 3.24 2.71
CA THR A 536 -16.09 2.40 2.83
C THR A 536 -16.01 1.50 4.06
N ASN A 537 -17.11 1.37 4.80
CA ASN A 537 -17.21 0.43 5.90
C ASN A 537 -18.59 -0.22 6.02
N CYS A 538 -18.62 -1.42 6.58
CA CYS A 538 -19.78 -2.04 7.21
C CYS A 538 -19.33 -2.63 8.56
N VAL A 539 -20.14 -3.46 9.23
CA VAL A 539 -19.73 -4.02 10.53
C VAL A 539 -18.45 -4.87 10.42
N ASP A 540 -18.34 -5.71 9.40
CA ASP A 540 -17.17 -6.57 9.17
C ASP A 540 -16.23 -6.06 8.09
N CYS A 541 -16.64 -5.05 7.34
CA CYS A 541 -15.94 -4.56 6.15
C CYS A 541 -15.65 -5.69 5.13
N LEU A 542 -16.61 -6.57 4.88
CA LEU A 542 -16.51 -7.70 3.95
C LEU A 542 -17.56 -7.60 2.84
N ASP A 543 -18.66 -8.37 2.92
CA ASP A 543 -19.62 -8.57 1.82
C ASP A 543 -20.19 -7.24 1.27
N ARG A 544 -20.85 -6.44 2.10
CA ARG A 544 -21.42 -5.11 1.68
C ARG A 544 -20.35 -4.16 1.18
N THR A 545 -19.22 -4.13 1.87
CA THR A 545 -18.09 -3.28 1.49
C THR A 545 -17.48 -3.71 0.16
N ASN A 546 -17.33 -5.03 -0.07
CA ASN A 546 -16.80 -5.52 -1.34
C ASN A 546 -17.72 -5.21 -2.52
N ALA A 547 -19.05 -5.37 -2.33
CA ALA A 547 -20.03 -5.00 -3.34
C ALA A 547 -19.96 -3.50 -3.68
N ALA A 548 -19.87 -2.63 -2.67
CA ALA A 548 -19.70 -1.20 -2.91
C ALA A 548 -18.37 -0.89 -3.62
N GLN A 549 -17.26 -1.47 -3.18
CA GLN A 549 -15.96 -1.26 -3.82
C GLN A 549 -15.92 -1.74 -5.27
N PHE A 550 -16.62 -2.82 -5.60
CA PHE A 550 -16.78 -3.25 -6.99
C PHE A 550 -17.50 -2.19 -7.83
N VAL A 551 -18.61 -1.62 -7.33
CA VAL A 551 -19.34 -0.59 -8.07
C VAL A 551 -18.49 0.67 -8.30
N PHE A 552 -17.75 1.09 -7.28
CA PHE A 552 -16.75 2.16 -7.42
C PHE A 552 -15.67 1.80 -8.44
N GLY A 553 -15.15 0.56 -8.40
CA GLY A 553 -14.17 0.06 -9.36
C GLY A 553 -14.71 0.02 -10.79
N LYS A 554 -15.98 -0.38 -10.98
CA LYS A 554 -16.67 -0.34 -12.30
C LYS A 554 -16.74 1.08 -12.83
N ARG A 555 -17.16 2.02 -11.98
CA ARG A 555 -17.27 3.43 -12.37
C ARG A 555 -15.90 4.02 -12.71
N ALA A 556 -14.89 3.74 -11.87
CA ALA A 556 -13.51 4.12 -12.13
C ALA A 556 -12.95 3.49 -13.42
N LEU A 557 -13.29 2.22 -13.72
CA LEU A 557 -12.88 1.57 -14.98
C LEU A 557 -13.39 2.34 -16.19
N GLY A 558 -14.63 2.80 -16.15
CA GLY A 558 -15.21 3.63 -17.22
C GLY A 558 -14.40 4.91 -17.44
N HIS A 559 -14.14 5.66 -16.38
CA HIS A 559 -13.34 6.88 -16.45
C HIS A 559 -11.88 6.62 -16.90
N GLN A 560 -11.28 5.53 -16.43
CA GLN A 560 -9.92 5.14 -16.81
C GLN A 560 -9.83 4.76 -18.29
N LEU A 561 -10.78 3.96 -18.79
CA LEU A 561 -10.83 3.59 -20.22
C LEU A 561 -11.13 4.80 -21.11
N TYR A 562 -12.00 5.70 -20.67
CA TYR A 562 -12.26 6.98 -21.34
C TYR A 562 -10.98 7.83 -21.42
N ALA A 563 -10.30 8.04 -20.29
CA ALA A 563 -9.06 8.82 -20.27
C ALA A 563 -7.94 8.24 -21.15
N LEU A 564 -7.94 6.92 -21.38
CA LEU A 564 -7.04 6.25 -22.33
C LEU A 564 -7.54 6.29 -23.78
N GLY A 565 -8.72 6.84 -24.04
CA GLY A 565 -9.33 6.89 -25.36
C GLY A 565 -9.74 5.51 -25.90
N VAL A 566 -10.07 4.58 -25.00
CA VAL A 566 -10.52 3.22 -25.36
C VAL A 566 -12.04 3.18 -25.58
N VAL A 567 -12.77 4.01 -24.85
CA VAL A 567 -14.23 4.18 -24.93
C VAL A 567 -14.58 5.66 -25.09
N ASP A 568 -15.75 5.96 -25.65
CA ASP A 568 -16.27 7.32 -25.91
C ASP A 568 -17.07 7.91 -24.76
N SER A 569 -17.44 7.10 -23.79
CA SER A 569 -18.15 7.53 -22.59
C SER A 569 -17.64 6.76 -21.37
N PRO A 570 -17.57 7.39 -20.18
CA PRO A 570 -17.21 6.69 -18.96
C PRO A 570 -18.29 5.72 -18.46
N ASN A 571 -19.47 5.71 -19.11
CA ASN A 571 -20.59 4.86 -18.74
C ASN A 571 -20.45 3.46 -19.36
N LEU A 572 -20.07 2.48 -18.53
CA LEU A 572 -19.98 1.08 -18.96
C LEU A 572 -21.26 0.32 -18.60
N ALA A 573 -21.83 -0.37 -19.59
CA ALA A 573 -22.98 -1.25 -19.37
C ALA A 573 -22.57 -2.42 -18.46
N PHE A 574 -23.47 -2.84 -17.56
CA PHE A 574 -23.22 -3.92 -16.59
C PHE A 574 -23.07 -5.30 -17.23
N ASP A 575 -23.64 -5.51 -18.41
CA ASP A 575 -23.58 -6.73 -19.18
C ASP A 575 -22.39 -6.79 -20.13
N SER A 576 -21.54 -5.76 -20.12
CA SER A 576 -20.33 -5.75 -20.92
C SER A 576 -19.29 -6.75 -20.43
N ASP A 577 -18.53 -7.31 -21.36
CA ASP A 577 -17.47 -8.28 -21.08
C ASP A 577 -16.42 -7.69 -20.11
N ALA A 578 -16.08 -6.40 -20.25
CA ALA A 578 -15.14 -5.72 -19.37
C ALA A 578 -15.64 -5.68 -17.93
N VAL A 579 -16.94 -5.43 -17.71
CA VAL A 579 -17.54 -5.41 -16.37
C VAL A 579 -17.66 -6.84 -15.80
N ASN A 580 -17.96 -7.82 -16.65
CA ASN A 580 -17.99 -9.22 -16.22
C ASN A 580 -16.59 -9.69 -15.76
N MET A 581 -15.54 -9.37 -16.51
CA MET A 581 -14.15 -9.63 -16.12
C MET A 581 -13.80 -8.95 -14.79
N LEU A 582 -14.14 -7.66 -14.65
CA LEU A 582 -13.91 -6.92 -13.41
C LEU A 582 -14.68 -7.52 -12.23
N THR A 583 -15.88 -8.05 -12.47
CA THR A 583 -16.70 -8.72 -11.45
C THR A 583 -15.96 -9.92 -10.88
N GLU A 584 -15.39 -10.78 -11.72
CA GLU A 584 -14.61 -11.93 -11.27
C GLU A 584 -13.35 -11.50 -10.50
N MET A 585 -12.62 -10.49 -10.98
CA MET A 585 -11.45 -9.96 -10.25
C MET A 585 -11.83 -9.44 -8.85
N TYR A 586 -12.95 -8.73 -8.70
CA TYR A 586 -13.41 -8.26 -7.39
C TYR A 586 -14.01 -9.36 -6.51
N HIS A 587 -14.46 -10.48 -7.11
CA HIS A 587 -14.84 -11.67 -6.35
C HIS A 587 -13.62 -12.33 -5.72
N ASP A 588 -12.58 -12.59 -6.50
CA ASP A 588 -11.34 -13.21 -6.03
C ASP A 588 -10.63 -12.31 -5.01
N HIS A 589 -10.59 -11.01 -5.26
CA HIS A 589 -10.12 -10.02 -4.31
C HIS A 589 -10.89 -10.08 -2.99
N GLY A 590 -12.22 -10.06 -3.06
CA GLY A 590 -13.08 -10.08 -1.89
C GLY A 590 -12.98 -11.39 -1.09
N ASP A 591 -12.96 -12.53 -1.77
CA ASP A 591 -12.79 -13.85 -1.16
C ASP A 591 -11.41 -13.95 -0.48
N THR A 592 -10.36 -13.47 -1.13
CA THR A 592 -8.99 -13.44 -0.58
C THR A 592 -8.91 -12.63 0.72
N ILE A 593 -9.45 -11.40 0.73
CA ILE A 593 -9.43 -10.55 1.92
C ILE A 593 -10.33 -11.11 3.03
N ALA A 594 -11.47 -11.72 2.68
CA ALA A 594 -12.34 -12.38 3.66
C ALA A 594 -11.64 -13.57 4.33
N LEU A 595 -10.95 -14.42 3.57
CA LEU A 595 -10.17 -15.55 4.08
C LEU A 595 -9.08 -15.10 5.05
N GLN A 596 -8.40 -13.98 4.75
CA GLN A 596 -7.35 -13.43 5.62
C GLN A 596 -7.90 -12.95 6.96
N TYR A 597 -9.11 -12.38 6.98
CA TYR A 597 -9.70 -11.79 8.20
C TYR A 597 -10.61 -12.75 8.97
N THR A 598 -11.46 -13.52 8.28
CA THR A 598 -12.47 -14.41 8.90
C THR A 598 -12.20 -15.90 8.72
N GLY A 599 -11.24 -16.28 7.88
CA GLY A 599 -10.99 -17.69 7.56
C GLY A 599 -12.04 -18.34 6.65
N SER A 600 -12.97 -17.55 6.08
CA SER A 600 -13.97 -18.00 5.11
C SER A 600 -14.09 -17.01 3.96
N ALA A 601 -14.51 -17.46 2.78
CA ALA A 601 -14.79 -16.59 1.64
C ALA A 601 -16.01 -15.68 1.91
N LEU A 602 -16.32 -14.78 0.98
CA LEU A 602 -17.51 -13.94 1.03
C LEU A 602 -18.78 -14.81 1.02
N VAL A 603 -19.75 -14.43 1.83
CA VAL A 603 -21.06 -15.08 1.86
C VAL A 603 -21.97 -14.54 0.75
N ASN A 604 -22.03 -13.21 0.61
CA ASN A 604 -22.83 -12.55 -0.42
C ASN A 604 -21.92 -11.96 -1.48
N ARG A 605 -22.02 -12.44 -2.69
CA ARG A 605 -21.32 -11.90 -3.86
C ARG A 605 -22.09 -10.72 -4.48
N VAL A 606 -21.46 -10.04 -5.42
CA VAL A 606 -22.05 -8.89 -6.12
C VAL A 606 -23.33 -9.26 -6.86
N GLU A 607 -23.39 -10.45 -7.48
CA GLU A 607 -24.56 -10.96 -8.20
C GLU A 607 -25.80 -11.08 -7.29
N THR A 608 -25.60 -11.35 -5.99
CA THR A 608 -26.67 -11.36 -5.01
C THR A 608 -27.41 -10.01 -5.02
N TYR A 609 -26.68 -8.91 -5.12
CA TYR A 609 -27.25 -7.56 -5.15
C TYR A 609 -27.80 -7.16 -6.52
N ARG A 610 -27.32 -7.79 -7.59
CA ARG A 610 -27.86 -7.63 -8.98
C ARG A 610 -29.14 -8.40 -9.23
N ARG A 611 -29.62 -9.20 -8.27
CA ARG A 611 -30.83 -10.03 -8.39
C ARG A 611 -30.82 -11.04 -9.54
N MET A 612 -29.63 -11.50 -9.92
CA MET A 612 -29.54 -12.60 -10.89
C MET A 612 -29.91 -13.93 -10.23
N PRO A 613 -30.74 -14.77 -10.87
CA PRO A 613 -31.10 -16.07 -10.31
C PRO A 613 -29.92 -17.04 -10.48
N HIS A 614 -29.19 -17.28 -9.41
CA HIS A 614 -28.19 -18.34 -9.34
C HIS A 614 -28.64 -19.47 -8.42
N TRP A 615 -28.94 -20.62 -8.99
CA TRP A 615 -29.37 -21.83 -8.26
C TRP A 615 -28.30 -22.37 -7.30
N ASN A 616 -27.03 -22.11 -7.55
CA ASN A 616 -25.92 -22.65 -6.77
C ASN A 616 -25.47 -21.76 -5.60
N SER A 617 -26.02 -20.56 -5.42
CA SER A 617 -25.56 -19.63 -4.39
C SER A 617 -25.96 -20.05 -2.97
N HIS A 618 -27.15 -20.57 -2.77
CA HIS A 618 -27.67 -20.88 -1.42
C HIS A 618 -26.86 -21.95 -0.67
N SER A 619 -26.47 -23.03 -1.33
CA SER A 619 -25.67 -24.10 -0.70
C SER A 619 -24.26 -23.61 -0.32
N ARG A 620 -23.62 -22.84 -1.19
CA ARG A 620 -22.32 -22.23 -0.90
C ARG A 620 -22.42 -21.24 0.27
N ASP A 621 -23.41 -20.37 0.28
CA ASP A 621 -23.60 -19.38 1.34
C ASP A 621 -23.79 -20.03 2.72
N ILE A 622 -24.50 -21.18 2.77
CA ILE A 622 -24.65 -21.96 4.00
C ILE A 622 -23.32 -22.56 4.45
N ILE A 623 -22.56 -23.15 3.54
CA ILE A 623 -21.25 -23.75 3.83
C ILE A 623 -20.27 -22.68 4.35
N GLU A 624 -20.20 -21.53 3.68
CA GLU A 624 -19.30 -20.43 4.10
C GLU A 624 -19.73 -19.82 5.44
N ASN A 625 -21.03 -19.75 5.74
CA ASN A 625 -21.52 -19.35 7.06
C ASN A 625 -21.12 -20.33 8.17
N ILE A 626 -21.22 -21.64 7.93
CA ILE A 626 -20.80 -22.68 8.88
C ILE A 626 -19.28 -22.62 9.07
N ARG A 627 -18.52 -22.54 7.98
CA ARG A 627 -17.06 -22.41 8.00
C ARG A 627 -16.62 -21.17 8.78
N ARG A 628 -17.25 -20.03 8.50
CA ARG A 628 -17.01 -18.76 9.21
C ARG A 628 -17.27 -18.87 10.70
N PHE A 629 -18.38 -19.52 11.09
CA PHE A 629 -18.70 -19.76 12.49
C PHE A 629 -17.66 -20.64 13.19
N TYR A 630 -17.29 -21.76 12.57
CA TYR A 630 -16.29 -22.69 13.11
C TYR A 630 -14.92 -22.01 13.29
N THR A 631 -14.45 -21.33 12.26
CA THR A 631 -13.14 -20.65 12.29
C THR A 631 -13.09 -19.59 13.39
N ASN A 632 -14.11 -18.73 13.46
CA ASN A 632 -14.14 -17.64 14.43
C ASN A 632 -14.33 -18.09 15.87
N SER A 633 -14.92 -19.26 16.10
CA SER A 633 -15.17 -19.75 17.46
C SER A 633 -13.99 -20.56 18.03
N LEU A 634 -13.22 -21.23 17.18
CA LEU A 634 -12.21 -22.18 17.63
C LEU A 634 -10.76 -21.81 17.23
N LEU A 635 -10.56 -21.13 16.09
CA LEU A 635 -9.23 -20.93 15.53
C LEU A 635 -8.71 -19.48 15.63
N ASP A 636 -9.57 -18.52 15.92
CA ASP A 636 -9.18 -17.10 15.89
C ASP A 636 -8.13 -16.72 16.95
N ALA A 637 -8.14 -17.38 18.11
CA ALA A 637 -7.16 -17.10 19.18
C ALA A 637 -5.74 -17.52 18.74
N ASP A 638 -5.59 -18.71 18.19
CA ASP A 638 -4.31 -19.24 17.72
C ASP A 638 -3.82 -18.42 16.52
N LYS A 639 -4.72 -18.11 15.59
CA LYS A 639 -4.42 -17.23 14.44
C LYS A 639 -3.95 -15.85 14.89
N GLN A 640 -4.57 -15.25 15.92
CA GLN A 640 -4.14 -13.95 16.46
C GLN A 640 -2.76 -14.04 17.10
N MET A 641 -2.48 -15.11 17.84
CA MET A 641 -1.17 -15.34 18.45
C MET A 641 -0.08 -15.45 17.37
N ALA A 642 -0.37 -16.16 16.28
CA ALA A 642 0.53 -16.26 15.14
C ALA A 642 0.77 -14.92 14.46
N ILE A 643 -0.27 -14.14 14.21
CA ILE A 643 -0.16 -12.80 13.63
C ILE A 643 0.66 -11.88 14.54
N ASN A 644 0.41 -11.89 15.86
CA ASN A 644 1.17 -11.07 16.80
C ASN A 644 2.65 -11.42 16.80
N LEU A 645 2.99 -12.72 16.80
CA LEU A 645 4.39 -13.19 16.75
C LEU A 645 5.06 -12.79 15.42
N PHE A 646 4.37 -12.97 14.30
CA PHE A 646 4.89 -12.63 12.98
C PHE A 646 5.15 -11.12 12.83
N LEU A 647 4.25 -10.27 13.33
CA LEU A 647 4.37 -8.82 13.26
C LEU A 647 5.25 -8.21 14.35
N GLY A 648 5.74 -9.01 15.30
CA GLY A 648 6.52 -8.51 16.43
C GLY A 648 5.73 -7.65 17.41
N VAL A 649 4.41 -7.88 17.52
CA VAL A 649 3.55 -7.15 18.45
C VAL A 649 3.88 -7.63 19.87
N ARG A 650 4.53 -6.75 20.65
CA ARG A 650 4.80 -6.99 22.07
C ARG A 650 3.48 -6.99 22.83
N SER A 651 3.31 -7.98 23.73
CA SER A 651 2.16 -7.98 24.63
C SER A 651 2.22 -6.75 25.52
N GLU A 652 1.32 -5.79 25.30
CA GLU A 652 1.25 -4.55 26.05
C GLU A 652 0.77 -4.81 27.50
N ARG A 653 1.65 -5.30 28.36
CA ARG A 653 1.41 -5.24 29.80
C ARG A 653 2.09 -4.05 30.50
N THR A 654 2.78 -3.16 29.77
CA THR A 654 3.68 -2.17 30.43
C THR A 654 3.75 -0.77 29.79
N SER A 655 2.80 -0.30 29.02
CA SER A 655 2.79 1.13 28.69
C SER A 655 1.52 1.82 29.15
N VAL A 656 1.38 1.96 30.47
CA VAL A 656 0.43 2.93 31.04
C VAL A 656 1.11 4.30 30.99
N HIS A 657 1.33 4.84 29.83
CA HIS A 657 1.46 6.27 29.67
C HIS A 657 0.10 6.81 29.23
N PRO A 658 -0.60 7.57 30.08
CA PRO A 658 -1.82 8.23 29.64
C PRO A 658 -1.47 9.05 28.38
N PRO A 659 -2.30 9.03 27.33
CA PRO A 659 -2.06 9.82 26.14
C PRO A 659 -1.84 11.27 26.57
N LYS A 660 -0.74 11.87 26.12
CA LYS A 660 -0.51 13.31 26.36
C LYS A 660 -1.72 14.04 25.85
N ARG A 661 -2.43 14.74 26.74
CA ARG A 661 -3.56 15.60 26.38
C ARG A 661 -3.06 16.63 25.38
N GLY A 662 -3.29 16.40 24.09
CA GLY A 662 -3.07 17.40 23.05
C GLY A 662 -4.09 18.54 23.22
N GLY A 663 -3.73 19.75 22.84
CA GLY A 663 -4.67 20.88 22.85
C GLY A 663 -5.87 20.55 21.95
N TYR A 664 -7.06 20.51 22.54
CA TYR A 664 -8.31 20.12 21.88
C TYR A 664 -8.83 21.11 20.82
N GLN A 665 -8.10 22.20 20.55
CA GLN A 665 -8.52 23.22 19.60
C GLN A 665 -8.31 22.85 18.13
N LYS A 666 -7.33 21.98 17.85
CA LYS A 666 -7.07 21.46 16.49
C LYS A 666 -6.68 19.99 16.62
N TRP A 667 -7.42 19.09 15.98
CA TRP A 667 -7.11 17.66 15.97
C TRP A 667 -6.36 17.22 14.71
N PHE A 668 -6.29 18.08 13.70
CA PHE A 668 -5.66 17.82 12.40
C PHE A 668 -4.42 18.71 12.23
N HIS A 669 -3.49 18.24 11.41
CA HIS A 669 -2.36 19.05 10.96
C HIS A 669 -2.76 19.82 9.69
N GLU A 670 -2.62 21.15 9.72
CA GLU A 670 -3.02 22.02 8.60
C GLU A 670 -2.29 21.66 7.30
N GLU A 671 -1.04 21.22 7.40
CA GLU A 671 -0.26 20.72 6.26
C GLU A 671 -0.88 19.49 5.58
N HIS A 672 -1.59 18.64 6.33
CA HIS A 672 -2.28 17.45 5.79
C HIS A 672 -3.56 17.81 5.00
N LEU A 673 -4.13 18.98 5.23
CA LEU A 673 -5.31 19.48 4.50
C LEU A 673 -4.95 20.15 3.17
N ARG A 674 -3.67 20.39 2.90
CA ARG A 674 -3.22 20.83 1.58
C ARG A 674 -3.41 19.69 0.58
N PRO A 675 -3.52 19.98 -0.72
CA PRO A 675 -3.52 18.93 -1.72
C PRO A 675 -2.28 18.05 -1.52
N ALA A 676 -2.48 16.75 -1.36
CA ALA A 676 -1.39 15.80 -1.16
C ALA A 676 -0.48 15.74 -2.39
N TYR A 677 -1.05 16.08 -3.55
CA TYR A 677 -0.38 16.09 -4.83
C TYR A 677 -0.72 17.37 -5.58
N VAL A 678 0.30 18.07 -6.13
CA VAL A 678 0.17 19.27 -6.94
C VAL A 678 0.60 18.95 -8.36
N VAL A 679 -0.20 19.33 -9.35
CA VAL A 679 -0.01 18.94 -10.77
C VAL A 679 1.38 19.27 -11.29
N ASP A 680 1.86 20.51 -11.12
CA ASP A 680 3.17 20.95 -11.64
C ASP A 680 4.35 20.23 -10.99
N GLU A 681 4.25 19.95 -9.68
CA GLU A 681 5.27 19.21 -8.94
C GLU A 681 5.29 17.75 -9.36
N CYS A 682 4.11 17.14 -9.49
CA CYS A 682 3.97 15.75 -9.91
C CYS A 682 4.39 15.54 -11.36
N ASP A 683 4.06 16.44 -12.29
CA ASP A 683 4.49 16.36 -13.68
C ASP A 683 6.02 16.46 -13.79
N ARG A 684 6.65 17.33 -12.99
CA ARG A 684 8.11 17.41 -12.88
C ARG A 684 8.70 16.12 -12.32
N ALA A 685 8.13 15.60 -11.23
CA ALA A 685 8.59 14.38 -10.60
C ALA A 685 8.48 13.15 -11.53
N ILE A 686 7.42 13.03 -12.33
CA ILE A 686 7.28 11.97 -13.34
C ILE A 686 8.38 12.05 -14.40
N ARG A 687 8.69 13.26 -14.87
CA ARG A 687 9.78 13.47 -15.85
C ARG A 687 11.12 13.06 -15.25
N ASP A 688 11.40 13.45 -14.01
CA ASP A 688 12.64 13.09 -13.32
C ASP A 688 12.73 11.58 -13.10
N PHE A 689 11.63 10.94 -12.71
CA PHE A 689 11.54 9.49 -12.54
C PHE A 689 11.90 8.74 -13.83
N VAL A 690 11.33 9.15 -14.94
CA VAL A 690 11.56 8.53 -16.25
C VAL A 690 13.01 8.71 -16.71
N GLN A 691 13.63 9.84 -16.40
CA GLN A 691 15.04 10.08 -16.72
C GLN A 691 15.99 9.22 -15.87
N ALA A 692 15.73 9.13 -14.57
CA ALA A 692 16.61 8.43 -13.64
C ALA A 692 16.68 6.91 -13.86
N ARG A 693 15.63 6.32 -14.44
CA ARG A 693 15.48 4.85 -14.56
C ARG A 693 15.77 4.26 -15.93
N GLY A 694 16.46 5.00 -16.78
CA GLY A 694 16.74 4.55 -18.15
C GLY A 694 17.48 3.23 -18.27
N ASP A 695 18.45 2.99 -17.42
CA ASP A 695 19.27 1.77 -17.45
C ASP A 695 18.50 0.53 -16.98
N PHE A 696 17.54 0.70 -16.11
CA PHE A 696 16.67 -0.36 -15.63
C PHE A 696 15.96 -1.07 -16.79
N TRP A 697 15.44 -0.29 -17.73
CA TRP A 697 14.71 -0.81 -18.87
C TRP A 697 15.58 -1.67 -19.79
N ILE A 698 16.78 -1.25 -20.08
CA ILE A 698 17.72 -2.00 -20.94
C ILE A 698 18.03 -3.35 -20.32
N GLU A 699 18.10 -3.40 -19.00
CA GLU A 699 18.43 -4.63 -18.28
C GLU A 699 17.22 -5.58 -18.15
N TYR A 700 16.05 -5.06 -17.82
CA TYR A 700 14.86 -5.88 -17.48
C TYR A 700 13.90 -6.09 -18.66
N TYR A 701 13.87 -5.18 -19.61
CA TYR A 701 13.02 -5.33 -20.79
C TYR A 701 13.59 -6.34 -21.77
N ARG A 702 12.99 -7.52 -21.79
CA ARG A 702 13.27 -8.56 -22.78
C ARG A 702 11.97 -8.91 -23.48
N PRO A 703 11.79 -8.55 -24.79
CA PRO A 703 10.56 -8.81 -25.54
C PRO A 703 10.08 -10.27 -25.48
N LEU A 704 11.02 -11.22 -25.47
CA LEU A 704 10.72 -12.65 -25.36
C LEU A 704 10.04 -13.04 -24.03
N LEU A 705 10.28 -12.31 -22.94
CA LEU A 705 9.63 -12.57 -21.65
C LEU A 705 8.18 -12.09 -21.66
N PHE A 706 7.87 -11.03 -22.39
CA PHE A 706 6.50 -10.53 -22.50
C PHE A 706 5.58 -11.48 -23.26
N THR A 707 6.10 -12.25 -24.21
CA THR A 707 5.29 -13.24 -24.95
C THR A 707 4.81 -14.38 -24.06
N THR A 708 5.46 -14.63 -22.93
CA THR A 708 5.07 -15.67 -21.98
C THR A 708 4.05 -15.17 -20.94
N LEU A 709 3.94 -13.86 -20.72
CA LEU A 709 3.02 -13.27 -19.72
C LEU A 709 1.55 -13.56 -20.01
N GLY A 710 1.16 -13.72 -21.28
CA GLY A 710 -0.21 -14.11 -21.63
C GLY A 710 -0.68 -15.44 -21.01
N LYS A 711 0.25 -16.26 -20.51
CA LYS A 711 -0.04 -17.52 -19.79
C LYS A 711 -0.31 -17.30 -18.29
N HIS A 712 0.03 -16.13 -17.75
CA HIS A 712 -0.07 -15.83 -16.33
C HIS A 712 -1.32 -15.03 -15.97
N PHE A 713 -2.08 -14.55 -16.95
CA PHE A 713 -3.31 -13.81 -16.69
C PHE A 713 -4.43 -14.78 -16.30
N ALA A 714 -5.05 -14.54 -15.15
CA ALA A 714 -6.24 -15.27 -14.72
C ALA A 714 -7.41 -15.04 -15.70
N TYR A 715 -7.52 -13.83 -16.21
CA TYR A 715 -8.55 -13.42 -17.15
C TYR A 715 -7.96 -12.86 -18.42
N SER A 716 -8.44 -13.32 -19.57
CA SER A 716 -8.08 -12.80 -20.88
C SER A 716 -9.32 -12.79 -21.77
N MET A 717 -9.78 -11.63 -22.16
CA MET A 717 -11.05 -11.46 -22.85
C MET A 717 -10.93 -10.50 -24.02
N ASN A 718 -11.57 -10.84 -25.15
CA ASN A 718 -11.80 -9.92 -26.25
C ASN A 718 -13.14 -9.19 -26.01
N SER A 719 -13.07 -7.90 -25.74
CA SER A 719 -14.24 -7.12 -25.43
C SER A 719 -15.03 -6.70 -26.67
N THR A 720 -16.35 -6.65 -26.52
CA THR A 720 -17.28 -6.10 -27.50
C THR A 720 -17.56 -4.61 -27.29
N LEU A 721 -16.86 -3.95 -26.37
CA LEU A 721 -16.99 -2.50 -26.16
C LEU A 721 -16.69 -1.76 -27.47
N LYS A 722 -17.57 -0.81 -27.81
CA LYS A 722 -17.43 0.01 -29.02
C LYS A 722 -16.40 1.11 -28.77
N LEU A 723 -15.58 1.38 -29.80
CA LEU A 723 -14.70 2.55 -29.82
C LEU A 723 -15.49 3.82 -30.16
N PRO A 724 -15.02 5.00 -29.69
CA PRO A 724 -15.61 6.27 -30.04
C PRO A 724 -15.68 6.49 -31.56
N GLY A 725 -16.81 6.90 -32.07
CA GLY A 725 -16.97 7.37 -33.44
C GLY A 725 -16.80 6.35 -34.58
N CYS A 726 -16.58 5.06 -34.26
CA CYS A 726 -16.59 4.01 -35.27
C CYS A 726 -18.04 3.66 -35.66
N VAL A 727 -18.63 4.45 -36.53
CA VAL A 727 -19.59 3.90 -37.45
C VAL A 727 -18.86 2.78 -38.21
N LEU A 728 -19.30 1.54 -38.06
CA LEU A 728 -18.84 0.41 -38.85
C LEU A 728 -19.09 0.74 -40.34
N VAL A 729 -18.14 1.43 -40.97
CA VAL A 729 -18.03 1.40 -42.41
C VAL A 729 -17.54 0.00 -42.74
N PRO A 730 -18.31 -0.86 -43.38
CA PRO A 730 -17.86 -2.20 -43.71
C PRO A 730 -16.52 -2.10 -44.44
N VAL A 731 -15.54 -2.82 -43.98
CA VAL A 731 -14.15 -2.86 -44.56
C VAL A 731 -14.17 -3.18 -46.07
N THR A 732 -15.26 -3.75 -46.58
CA THR A 732 -15.53 -3.95 -47.99
C THR A 732 -15.71 -2.66 -48.80
N ALA A 733 -16.02 -1.53 -48.18
CA ALA A 733 -16.20 -0.25 -48.88
C ALA A 733 -14.89 0.56 -49.00
N LEU A 734 -13.87 0.28 -48.19
CA LEU A 734 -12.60 0.98 -48.21
C LEU A 734 -11.51 0.31 -49.08
N LEU A 735 -11.71 -0.95 -49.48
CA LEU A 735 -10.81 -1.65 -50.39
C LEU A 735 -11.12 -1.45 -51.87
N SER A 736 -12.27 -0.84 -52.23
CA SER A 736 -12.65 -0.65 -53.62
C SER A 736 -12.34 0.73 -54.22
N SER A 737 -11.85 1.72 -53.41
CA SER A 737 -11.59 3.07 -53.93
C SER A 737 -10.17 3.58 -53.87
N LYS A 738 -9.18 2.83 -53.35
CA LYS A 738 -7.78 3.27 -53.26
C LYS A 738 -6.72 2.29 -53.78
N LEU A 739 -7.10 1.20 -54.44
CA LEU A 739 -6.17 0.27 -55.06
C LEU A 739 -6.10 0.38 -56.59
N ILE A 740 -6.69 1.42 -57.20
CA ILE A 740 -6.66 1.67 -58.63
C ILE A 740 -5.78 2.87 -59.05
N SER A 741 -5.03 3.47 -58.12
CA SER A 741 -4.15 4.60 -58.48
C SER A 741 -2.66 4.40 -58.04
N ILE A 742 -2.23 3.19 -57.72
CA ILE A 742 -0.80 2.83 -57.58
C ILE A 742 -0.57 1.41 -58.17
N LEU A 743 -0.77 1.29 -59.43
CA LEU A 743 -0.12 0.40 -60.37
C LEU A 743 0.22 1.18 -61.62
#